data_e5cc7f1e523f39097d9571fd82803562
#
_entry.id   e5cc7f1e523f39097d9571fd82803562
#
_cell.length_a   1.000
_cell.length_b   1.000
_cell.length_c   1.000
_cell.angle_alpha   90.00
_cell.angle_beta   90.00
_cell.angle_gamma   90.00
#
_symmetry.space_group_name_H-M   'P 1'
#
loop_
_entity.id
_entity.type
_entity.pdbx_description
1 polymer ?
#
loop_
_entity_poly.entity_id
_entity_poly.type
_entity_poly.pdbx_seq_one_letter_code
_entity_poly.pdbx_strand_id
1 'polypeptide(L)'
;MKVAIIQLSDIHFSNEKDLICSRHEAFCRSCKYLINECSKVIFVISGDIANYGTKEQYDLAYHWLKNCETFWRKESRIIQSFDYVIVPGNHDCVFAKSNPIRDLVTKEILKKDVTSEEKYVDQCLEVQQPFWNFYKKISGSEQTPAVSWQVEIRIKLGFNLCFHCYNTAFLSQLHEEPGKLLIPENYFIEAKDGDNQIVISVFHHNTGWLSSSTNNNNKKMFEEHLYKTSSIVMCGHEHHQKNIAVSDLDGYNELIYLESPALQEGKKSEYDLLVLDTDTEIITNHHFCFEKDYYEESVSDSVTLPKRQVGIGLQPKWITQLSQISIPLKHVRKKDLTLQDIFVYPDLEPLDGFENRYEQYIDGEQILSNMETSKVLILEGDNQSGKTSLLNMLYLGFYRKGIYPILLQGKDLKRSDITSLLRREYKNQYLSKEYSFEKYFQLDKEKRVLLIDNFDSSELNNVGKSKLLDNALNNFDKIIAINGQQLNIKSLLIHTSNEKDVKRYRIVSLGYEKRNMLIDKWVRLGLDELTLDQPAVFDQVKLTFDQLNGLLGQQLIPSYPVFILSLLQGLNASIEFDISKTSYGYCYSSLIMASLIKTGTDKNKVSGVLKYLADFAYFFYKSSPNAKCFSKKSFTEFWSKYDREYNPPFAATELLRRLLDADLLRELDSESYSFSYKYIFYFLVAKKISELVNLGDDNGIVKYLCENLHKEREANILIFLVYHNGVDKQMDELKFASWLPFEDYVPITLNKKDPLFIDLNSIVDDIKAKVLRNDVDPLEERQKQLESKDKIDRSDTKTSLPTEKDFEQNKDLRDINNTFKIIKIMGQIVKNQKETMKKDDLNQLIEVSYNVCFRSIAFFNKMVDDCKEDIVSYFTEQNNEKEKMDSKNIQDRIWKFLHMMLYHQCLRAFGSLSLAIGTSGMESIYDDIANKIGTPAAKIISFTIKTIYGKMKLADLQDIVLEYKDNPVVLEIIKARVIYYVYNNYVDLGTRQKIGQLCNLRLVDDSGINRKKLINRK
;
A
#
# COMPACT_ATOMS: atom_id res chain seq x y z
N MET A 1 -10.47 -19.96 19.00
CA MET A 1 -9.92 -20.28 20.35
C MET A 1 -8.58 -19.57 20.46
N LYS A 2 -8.39 -18.75 21.54
CA LYS A 2 -7.16 -17.99 21.73
C LYS A 2 -6.18 -18.70 22.68
N VAL A 3 -4.89 -18.62 22.36
CA VAL A 3 -3.77 -19.17 23.13
C VAL A 3 -2.75 -18.07 23.38
N ALA A 4 -2.33 -17.86 24.62
CA ALA A 4 -1.23 -16.95 24.93
C ALA A 4 0.09 -17.73 24.98
N ILE A 5 1.10 -17.25 24.26
CA ILE A 5 2.48 -17.75 24.31
C ILE A 5 3.34 -16.61 24.87
N ILE A 6 3.83 -16.78 26.10
CA ILE A 6 4.68 -15.79 26.76
C ILE A 6 6.12 -16.16 26.48
N GLN A 7 6.81 -15.36 25.69
CA GLN A 7 8.23 -15.55 25.39
C GLN A 7 9.07 -14.79 26.42
N LEU A 8 9.90 -15.53 27.14
CA LEU A 8 10.85 -15.02 28.12
C LEU A 8 12.26 -15.49 27.76
N SER A 9 13.25 -14.64 27.97
CA SER A 9 14.67 -14.97 27.83
C SER A 9 15.50 -14.17 28.82
N ASP A 10 16.72 -14.66 29.12
CA ASP A 10 17.73 -13.90 29.87
C ASP A 10 17.18 -13.33 31.19
N ILE A 11 16.63 -14.24 32.01
CA ILE A 11 16.00 -13.91 33.29
C ILE A 11 17.06 -13.73 34.37
N HIS A 12 18.11 -14.56 34.36
CA HIS A 12 19.26 -14.51 35.25
C HIS A 12 18.93 -14.46 36.75
N PHE A 13 18.03 -15.33 37.22
CA PHE A 13 17.79 -15.44 38.64
C PHE A 13 19.07 -15.66 39.42
N SER A 14 19.36 -14.80 40.40
CA SER A 14 20.52 -14.88 41.28
C SER A 14 20.11 -15.04 42.72
N ASN A 15 19.17 -14.23 43.22
CA ASN A 15 18.69 -14.28 44.60
C ASN A 15 17.33 -13.57 44.72
N GLU A 16 16.71 -13.66 45.93
CA GLU A 16 15.36 -13.09 46.19
C GLU A 16 15.29 -11.56 46.05
N LYS A 17 16.43 -10.83 45.99
CA LYS A 17 16.50 -9.39 45.83
C LYS A 17 16.55 -8.93 44.39
N ASP A 18 16.53 -9.88 43.43
CA ASP A 18 16.50 -9.55 42.01
C ASP A 18 15.29 -8.65 41.69
N LEU A 19 15.46 -7.69 40.80
CA LEU A 19 14.40 -6.75 40.43
C LEU A 19 13.17 -7.44 39.88
N ILE A 20 13.36 -8.56 39.16
CA ILE A 20 12.22 -9.30 38.60
C ILE A 20 11.34 -9.93 39.69
N CYS A 21 11.91 -10.28 40.85
CA CYS A 21 11.13 -10.77 41.99
C CYS A 21 10.22 -9.67 42.56
N SER A 22 10.71 -8.44 42.68
CA SER A 22 9.92 -7.27 43.11
C SER A 22 8.88 -6.84 42.09
N ARG A 23 9.14 -7.05 40.77
CA ARG A 23 8.26 -6.69 39.64
C ARG A 23 7.21 -7.76 39.31
N HIS A 24 7.18 -8.87 40.01
CA HIS A 24 6.29 -9.99 39.75
C HIS A 24 4.82 -9.58 39.57
N GLU A 25 4.29 -8.79 40.51
CA GLU A 25 2.90 -8.35 40.43
C GLU A 25 2.63 -7.40 39.26
N ALA A 26 3.56 -6.48 38.95
CA ALA A 26 3.49 -5.62 37.77
C ALA A 26 3.48 -6.45 36.47
N PHE A 27 4.35 -7.45 36.38
CA PHE A 27 4.38 -8.40 35.27
C PHE A 27 3.04 -9.15 35.09
N CYS A 28 2.50 -9.69 36.15
CA CYS A 28 1.23 -10.42 36.09
C CYS A 28 0.05 -9.52 35.69
N ARG A 29 0.06 -8.25 36.10
CA ARG A 29 -1.01 -7.28 35.83
C ARG A 29 -0.97 -6.74 34.40
N SER A 30 0.22 -6.56 33.82
CA SER A 30 0.38 -5.94 32.51
C SER A 30 -0.33 -6.71 31.40
N CYS A 31 -0.18 -8.02 31.37
CA CYS A 31 -0.75 -8.89 30.34
C CYS A 31 -2.09 -9.54 30.73
N LYS A 32 -2.62 -9.23 31.91
CA LYS A 32 -3.85 -9.85 32.44
C LYS A 32 -5.03 -9.79 31.47
N TYR A 33 -5.22 -8.66 30.79
CA TYR A 33 -6.36 -8.48 29.89
C TYR A 33 -6.29 -9.41 28.67
N LEU A 34 -5.10 -9.66 28.11
CA LEU A 34 -4.88 -10.62 27.03
C LEU A 34 -5.04 -12.06 27.48
N ILE A 35 -4.46 -12.39 28.63
CA ILE A 35 -4.51 -13.74 29.20
C ILE A 35 -5.94 -14.14 29.55
N ASN A 36 -6.77 -13.21 30.01
CA ASN A 36 -8.17 -13.44 30.31
C ASN A 36 -9.03 -13.82 29.10
N GLU A 37 -8.57 -13.55 27.87
CA GLU A 37 -9.23 -13.99 26.64
C GLU A 37 -8.74 -15.36 26.14
N CYS A 38 -7.68 -15.91 26.75
CA CYS A 38 -7.02 -17.11 26.30
C CYS A 38 -7.44 -18.35 27.12
N SER A 39 -7.64 -19.45 26.42
CA SER A 39 -7.98 -20.74 27.04
C SER A 39 -6.76 -21.54 27.49
N LYS A 40 -5.57 -21.24 26.93
CA LYS A 40 -4.28 -21.82 27.30
C LYS A 40 -3.21 -20.75 27.41
N VAL A 41 -2.25 -20.98 28.31
CA VAL A 41 -1.07 -20.14 28.49
C VAL A 41 0.16 -21.03 28.40
N ILE A 42 1.08 -20.69 27.47
CA ILE A 42 2.32 -21.43 27.25
C ILE A 42 3.48 -20.49 27.56
N PHE A 43 4.30 -20.89 28.54
CA PHE A 43 5.57 -20.21 28.77
C PHE A 43 6.62 -20.80 27.85
N VAL A 44 7.20 -20.00 26.97
CA VAL A 44 8.38 -20.35 26.18
C VAL A 44 9.57 -19.59 26.73
N ILE A 45 10.52 -20.34 27.34
CA ILE A 45 11.71 -19.74 27.93
C ILE A 45 12.92 -20.12 27.07
N SER A 46 13.47 -19.15 26.36
CA SER A 46 14.56 -19.36 25.41
C SER A 46 15.96 -19.24 26.05
N GLY A 47 16.12 -19.71 27.29
CA GLY A 47 17.42 -19.85 27.96
C GLY A 47 17.73 -18.78 29.00
N ASP A 48 18.82 -19.00 29.70
CA ASP A 48 19.42 -18.14 30.73
C ASP A 48 18.43 -17.82 31.89
N ILE A 49 17.83 -18.87 32.41
CA ILE A 49 16.92 -18.79 33.55
C ILE A 49 17.67 -18.48 34.85
N ALA A 50 18.73 -19.21 35.11
CA ALA A 50 19.61 -19.01 36.23
C ALA A 50 20.85 -18.23 35.83
N ASN A 51 21.46 -17.45 36.74
CA ASN A 51 22.67 -16.72 36.46
C ASN A 51 23.94 -17.61 36.54
N TYR A 52 23.92 -18.67 37.34
CA TYR A 52 25.01 -19.61 37.53
C TYR A 52 24.58 -21.08 37.52
N GLY A 53 23.37 -21.39 37.11
CA GLY A 53 22.83 -22.74 37.00
C GLY A 53 22.67 -23.45 38.31
N THR A 54 22.59 -22.76 39.45
CA THR A 54 22.48 -23.44 40.78
C THR A 54 21.05 -23.83 41.10
N LYS A 55 20.94 -24.84 41.98
CA LYS A 55 19.62 -25.37 42.41
C LYS A 55 18.77 -24.26 43.06
N GLU A 56 19.37 -23.42 43.88
CA GLU A 56 18.70 -22.35 44.61
C GLU A 56 18.09 -21.33 43.64
N GLN A 57 18.80 -21.03 42.54
CA GLN A 57 18.31 -20.12 41.48
C GLN A 57 17.14 -20.71 40.72
N TYR A 58 17.15 -22.01 40.45
CA TYR A 58 16.00 -22.69 39.82
C TYR A 58 14.83 -22.85 40.78
N ASP A 59 15.05 -22.98 42.08
CA ASP A 59 13.95 -22.96 43.04
C ASP A 59 13.25 -21.58 43.09
N LEU A 60 13.99 -20.46 42.95
CA LEU A 60 13.42 -19.11 42.80
C LEU A 60 12.61 -19.00 41.51
N ALA A 61 13.16 -19.44 40.36
CA ALA A 61 12.47 -19.47 39.09
C ALA A 61 11.15 -20.26 39.15
N TYR A 62 11.19 -21.45 39.79
CA TYR A 62 10.02 -22.28 39.96
C TYR A 62 8.92 -21.55 40.75
N HIS A 63 9.27 -20.95 41.88
CA HIS A 63 8.30 -20.22 42.70
C HIS A 63 7.75 -18.99 41.96
N TRP A 64 8.57 -18.25 41.25
CA TRP A 64 8.15 -17.09 40.46
C TRP A 64 7.12 -17.48 39.40
N LEU A 65 7.40 -18.50 38.59
CA LEU A 65 6.50 -18.98 37.54
C LEU A 65 5.19 -19.54 38.12
N LYS A 66 5.24 -20.32 39.23
CA LYS A 66 4.04 -20.84 39.87
C LYS A 66 3.18 -19.78 40.55
N ASN A 67 3.78 -18.68 40.98
CA ASN A 67 3.05 -17.52 41.46
C ASN A 67 2.32 -16.80 40.33
N CYS A 68 2.90 -16.70 39.12
CA CYS A 68 2.20 -16.20 37.91
C CYS A 68 0.96 -17.05 37.59
N GLU A 69 1.10 -18.39 37.53
CA GLU A 69 -0.05 -19.27 37.34
C GLU A 69 -1.14 -19.03 38.39
N THR A 70 -0.73 -18.93 39.64
CA THR A 70 -1.66 -18.74 40.76
C THR A 70 -2.41 -17.42 40.65
N PHE A 71 -1.71 -16.36 40.25
CA PHE A 71 -2.30 -15.04 40.02
C PHE A 71 -3.37 -15.09 38.94
N TRP A 72 -3.05 -15.61 37.75
CA TRP A 72 -3.98 -15.63 36.62
C TRP A 72 -5.13 -16.64 36.80
N ARG A 73 -4.92 -17.78 37.47
CA ARG A 73 -6.00 -18.73 37.82
C ARG A 73 -7.06 -18.10 38.74
N LYS A 74 -6.68 -17.20 39.63
CA LYS A 74 -7.63 -16.49 40.48
C LYS A 74 -8.48 -15.48 39.68
N GLU A 75 -7.92 -14.93 38.64
CA GLU A 75 -8.52 -13.84 37.88
C GLU A 75 -9.32 -14.31 36.66
N SER A 76 -9.02 -15.50 36.11
CA SER A 76 -9.69 -16.05 34.93
C SER A 76 -10.17 -17.48 35.16
N ARG A 77 -11.44 -17.72 34.79
CA ARG A 77 -12.05 -19.05 34.77
C ARG A 77 -11.91 -19.79 33.42
N ILE A 78 -11.38 -19.12 32.40
CA ILE A 78 -11.31 -19.63 31.03
C ILE A 78 -10.05 -20.48 30.84
N ILE A 79 -8.97 -20.20 31.57
CA ILE A 79 -7.67 -20.87 31.43
C ILE A 79 -7.77 -22.33 31.84
N GLN A 80 -7.55 -23.22 30.88
CA GLN A 80 -7.62 -24.68 31.07
C GLN A 80 -6.28 -25.26 31.55
N SER A 81 -5.15 -24.82 30.95
CA SER A 81 -3.82 -25.30 31.29
C SER A 81 -2.75 -24.21 31.19
N PHE A 82 -1.66 -24.41 31.92
CA PHE A 82 -0.39 -23.76 31.76
C PHE A 82 0.62 -24.81 31.33
N ASP A 83 1.29 -24.57 30.21
CA ASP A 83 2.28 -25.46 29.63
C ASP A 83 3.64 -24.78 29.57
N TYR A 84 4.73 -25.50 29.61
CA TYR A 84 6.09 -25.00 29.67
C TYR A 84 6.96 -25.61 28.59
N VAL A 85 7.60 -24.78 27.81
CA VAL A 85 8.61 -25.09 26.78
C VAL A 85 9.87 -24.33 27.15
N ILE A 86 10.92 -25.01 27.52
CA ILE A 86 12.09 -24.37 28.10
C ILE A 86 13.35 -24.98 27.50
N VAL A 87 14.31 -24.17 27.07
CA VAL A 87 15.64 -24.61 26.65
C VAL A 87 16.69 -23.96 27.54
N PRO A 88 17.87 -24.60 27.72
CA PRO A 88 18.95 -23.99 28.50
C PRO A 88 19.72 -22.96 27.69
N GLY A 89 20.21 -21.92 28.37
CA GLY A 89 21.21 -21.02 27.88
C GLY A 89 22.60 -21.24 28.46
N ASN A 90 23.56 -20.40 28.14
CA ASN A 90 24.93 -20.57 28.62
C ASN A 90 25.09 -20.37 30.15
N HIS A 91 24.30 -19.48 30.75
CA HIS A 91 24.26 -19.25 32.19
C HIS A 91 23.56 -20.36 32.94
N ASP A 92 22.82 -21.25 32.26
CA ASP A 92 22.22 -22.43 32.83
C ASP A 92 23.21 -23.61 33.00
N CYS A 93 24.48 -23.38 32.67
CA CYS A 93 25.58 -24.31 32.81
C CYS A 93 26.37 -24.06 34.11
N VAL A 94 26.62 -25.11 34.88
CA VAL A 94 27.49 -25.05 36.08
C VAL A 94 28.91 -25.33 35.69
N PHE A 95 29.73 -24.30 35.51
CA PHE A 95 31.12 -24.47 35.19
C PHE A 95 31.96 -24.60 36.47
N ALA A 96 32.53 -25.75 36.68
CA ALA A 96 33.60 -25.93 37.68
C ALA A 96 34.84 -25.13 37.25
N LYS A 97 35.66 -24.68 38.21
CA LYS A 97 36.88 -23.86 37.93
C LYS A 97 37.85 -24.48 36.90
N SER A 98 37.83 -25.77 36.64
CA SER A 98 38.45 -26.44 35.50
C SER A 98 37.77 -27.82 35.28
N ASN A 99 37.36 -28.08 34.03
CA ASN A 99 37.01 -29.44 33.58
C ASN A 99 37.77 -29.73 32.27
N PRO A 100 39.09 -30.15 32.40
CA PRO A 100 39.97 -30.37 31.27
C PRO A 100 39.46 -31.43 30.29
N ILE A 101 38.64 -32.38 30.77
CA ILE A 101 38.08 -33.45 29.93
C ILE A 101 37.02 -32.86 29.02
N ARG A 102 36.09 -32.08 29.59
CA ARG A 102 35.02 -31.41 28.83
C ARG A 102 35.61 -30.45 27.81
N ASP A 103 36.64 -29.67 28.19
CA ASP A 103 37.30 -28.71 27.28
C ASP A 103 37.98 -29.42 26.10
N LEU A 104 38.57 -30.61 26.33
CA LEU A 104 39.14 -31.44 25.27
C LEU A 104 38.04 -31.98 24.35
N VAL A 105 36.98 -32.52 24.91
CA VAL A 105 35.82 -33.08 24.18
C VAL A 105 35.17 -31.98 23.33
N THR A 106 34.91 -30.83 23.91
CA THR A 106 34.30 -29.67 23.18
C THR A 106 35.20 -29.22 21.99
N LYS A 107 36.53 -29.14 22.20
CA LYS A 107 37.48 -28.82 21.14
C LYS A 107 37.53 -29.87 20.03
N GLU A 108 37.43 -31.15 20.37
CA GLU A 108 37.40 -32.24 19.40
C GLU A 108 36.06 -32.29 18.61
N ILE A 109 34.91 -32.05 19.25
CA ILE A 109 33.61 -31.91 18.59
C ILE A 109 33.64 -30.73 17.59
N LEU A 110 34.17 -29.59 17.97
CA LEU A 110 34.30 -28.41 17.11
C LEU A 110 35.28 -28.59 15.92
N LYS A 111 36.32 -29.48 16.08
CA LYS A 111 37.33 -29.67 15.01
C LYS A 111 36.99 -30.75 14.00
N LYS A 112 36.24 -31.77 14.45
CA LYS A 112 36.09 -32.99 13.65
C LYS A 112 34.62 -33.34 13.69
N ASP A 113 33.76 -33.09 13.26
CA ASP A 113 32.42 -33.70 13.19
C ASP A 113 32.30 -35.10 13.86
N VAL A 114 32.91 -35.25 15.03
CA VAL A 114 32.96 -36.51 15.83
C VAL A 114 31.65 -36.58 16.69
N THR A 115 30.55 -36.31 16.07
CA THR A 115 29.24 -36.25 16.75
C THR A 115 28.54 -37.62 16.87
N SER A 116 29.21 -38.66 16.39
CA SER A 116 28.63 -40.03 16.40
C SER A 116 28.80 -40.78 17.69
N GLU A 117 29.53 -40.30 18.68
CA GLU A 117 29.71 -40.98 19.96
C GLU A 117 28.89 -40.30 21.08
N GLU A 118 27.71 -40.81 21.41
CA GLU A 118 26.82 -40.34 22.48
C GLU A 118 27.56 -40.01 23.79
N LYS A 119 28.59 -40.77 24.12
CA LYS A 119 29.38 -40.54 25.34
C LYS A 119 30.08 -39.19 25.44
N TYR A 120 30.46 -38.59 24.31
CA TYR A 120 31.06 -37.25 24.30
C TYR A 120 30.01 -36.17 24.51
N VAL A 121 28.80 -36.38 23.95
CA VAL A 121 27.68 -35.48 24.13
C VAL A 121 27.21 -35.51 25.58
N ASP A 122 27.11 -36.69 26.19
CA ASP A 122 26.70 -36.82 27.59
C ASP A 122 27.63 -36.05 28.54
N GLN A 123 28.95 -36.11 28.32
CA GLN A 123 29.90 -35.33 29.11
C GLN A 123 29.70 -33.81 28.93
N CYS A 124 29.32 -33.34 27.75
CA CYS A 124 29.03 -31.95 27.56
C CYS A 124 27.74 -31.52 28.28
N LEU A 125 26.76 -32.40 28.38
CA LEU A 125 25.45 -32.15 29.04
C LEU A 125 25.51 -32.22 30.59
N GLU A 126 26.55 -32.85 31.19
CA GLU A 126 26.66 -32.94 32.63
C GLU A 126 26.62 -31.60 33.36
N VAL A 127 27.17 -30.55 32.78
CA VAL A 127 27.15 -29.18 33.36
C VAL A 127 25.77 -28.56 33.48
N GLN A 128 24.76 -29.16 32.83
CA GLN A 128 23.37 -28.70 32.82
C GLN A 128 22.46 -29.54 33.73
N GLN A 129 23.01 -30.44 34.54
CA GLN A 129 22.18 -31.33 35.36
C GLN A 129 21.17 -30.60 36.26
N PRO A 130 21.48 -29.46 36.90
CA PRO A 130 20.49 -28.71 37.68
C PRO A 130 19.34 -28.17 36.84
N PHE A 131 19.62 -27.73 35.61
CA PHE A 131 18.58 -27.32 34.65
C PHE A 131 17.60 -28.46 34.35
N TRP A 132 18.10 -29.68 34.07
CA TRP A 132 17.25 -30.82 33.75
C TRP A 132 16.38 -31.25 34.92
N ASN A 133 16.91 -31.12 36.17
CA ASN A 133 16.11 -31.35 37.38
C ASN A 133 14.97 -30.29 37.50
N PHE A 134 15.26 -29.03 37.20
CA PHE A 134 14.26 -27.97 37.17
C PHE A 134 13.23 -28.20 36.03
N TYR A 135 13.69 -28.54 34.83
CA TYR A 135 12.84 -28.85 33.70
C TYR A 135 11.81 -29.94 34.04
N LYS A 136 12.28 -31.06 34.60
CA LYS A 136 11.39 -32.15 35.07
C LYS A 136 10.38 -31.67 36.11
N LYS A 137 10.79 -30.82 37.05
CA LYS A 137 9.94 -30.30 38.13
C LYS A 137 8.83 -29.39 37.64
N ILE A 138 9.14 -28.50 36.67
CA ILE A 138 8.21 -27.47 36.20
C ILE A 138 7.28 -27.99 35.10
N SER A 139 7.80 -28.74 34.12
CA SER A 139 7.03 -29.25 32.97
C SER A 139 6.31 -30.57 33.27
N GLY A 140 6.71 -31.31 34.31
CA GLY A 140 6.23 -32.65 34.57
C GLY A 140 6.70 -33.70 33.55
N SER A 141 7.65 -33.38 32.70
CA SER A 141 8.18 -34.24 31.65
C SER A 141 9.30 -35.14 32.20
N GLU A 142 9.36 -36.39 31.76
CA GLU A 142 10.46 -37.32 32.05
C GLU A 142 11.64 -37.19 31.03
N GLN A 143 11.74 -36.05 30.33
CA GLN A 143 12.80 -35.80 29.38
C GLN A 143 14.18 -35.89 30.04
N THR A 144 15.06 -36.70 29.46
CA THR A 144 16.47 -36.79 29.85
C THR A 144 17.30 -35.70 29.21
N PRO A 145 18.52 -35.39 29.73
CA PRO A 145 19.42 -34.44 29.08
C PRO A 145 19.62 -34.74 27.59
N ALA A 146 19.46 -33.73 26.74
CA ALA A 146 19.50 -33.93 25.30
C ALA A 146 20.01 -32.68 24.57
N VAL A 147 20.51 -32.86 23.33
CA VAL A 147 20.86 -31.76 22.40
C VAL A 147 19.61 -31.23 21.69
N SER A 148 18.65 -32.12 21.45
CA SER A 148 17.36 -31.69 20.87
C SER A 148 16.23 -32.61 21.36
N TRP A 149 15.03 -32.07 21.49
CA TRP A 149 13.81 -32.81 21.84
C TRP A 149 12.57 -32.11 21.33
N GLN A 150 11.47 -32.81 21.33
CA GLN A 150 10.18 -32.31 20.84
C GLN A 150 9.16 -32.23 21.97
N VAL A 151 8.40 -31.11 22.00
CA VAL A 151 7.25 -30.92 22.89
C VAL A 151 6.01 -30.69 22.07
N GLU A 152 4.99 -31.52 22.23
CA GLU A 152 3.73 -31.38 21.50
C GLU A 152 2.63 -30.91 22.46
N ILE A 153 1.97 -29.80 22.14
CA ILE A 153 0.87 -29.24 22.94
C ILE A 153 -0.39 -29.21 22.08
N ARG A 154 -1.36 -30.01 22.47
CA ARG A 154 -2.66 -30.07 21.83
C ARG A 154 -3.50 -28.82 22.17
N ILE A 155 -3.93 -28.08 21.21
CA ILE A 155 -4.75 -26.88 21.41
C ILE A 155 -6.24 -27.18 21.26
N LYS A 156 -6.63 -27.75 20.12
CA LYS A 156 -7.99 -28.26 19.86
C LYS A 156 -7.93 -29.47 18.95
N LEU A 157 -9.08 -30.12 18.72
CA LEU A 157 -9.13 -31.27 17.82
C LEU A 157 -8.63 -30.86 16.42
N GLY A 158 -7.57 -31.51 15.94
CA GLY A 158 -6.96 -31.23 14.64
C GLY A 158 -6.05 -30.00 14.61
N PHE A 159 -5.63 -29.43 15.76
CA PHE A 159 -4.69 -28.30 15.81
C PHE A 159 -3.70 -28.46 16.98
N ASN A 160 -2.45 -28.73 16.66
CA ASN A 160 -1.38 -28.93 17.63
C ASN A 160 -0.24 -27.92 17.41
N LEU A 161 0.37 -27.44 18.49
CA LEU A 161 1.65 -26.75 18.46
C LEU A 161 2.75 -27.76 18.75
N CYS A 162 3.73 -27.82 17.86
CA CYS A 162 4.89 -28.69 18.00
C CYS A 162 6.13 -27.84 18.21
N PHE A 163 6.75 -27.96 19.37
CA PHE A 163 7.96 -27.24 19.69
C PHE A 163 9.18 -28.12 19.44
N HIS A 164 10.08 -27.70 18.54
CA HIS A 164 11.40 -28.27 18.32
C HIS A 164 12.40 -27.52 19.19
N CYS A 165 12.79 -28.12 20.28
CA CYS A 165 13.73 -27.56 21.25
C CYS A 165 15.17 -27.95 20.92
N TYR A 166 16.07 -26.98 20.80
CA TYR A 166 17.48 -27.20 20.52
C TYR A 166 18.33 -26.58 21.61
N ASN A 167 19.20 -27.40 22.20
CA ASN A 167 20.14 -27.00 23.23
C ASN A 167 21.42 -26.45 22.59
N THR A 168 21.41 -25.17 22.23
CA THR A 168 22.56 -24.48 21.66
C THR A 168 23.70 -24.29 22.68
N ALA A 169 23.38 -24.42 23.99
CA ALA A 169 24.32 -24.21 25.08
C ALA A 169 25.07 -25.48 25.52
N PHE A 170 24.87 -26.66 24.87
CA PHE A 170 25.55 -27.89 25.31
C PHE A 170 27.11 -27.86 25.15
N LEU A 171 27.57 -27.02 24.20
CA LEU A 171 29.00 -26.73 24.00
C LEU A 171 29.49 -25.41 24.62
N SER A 172 28.60 -24.68 25.31
CA SER A 172 28.91 -23.44 25.99
C SER A 172 30.13 -23.54 26.92
N GLN A 173 30.92 -22.50 26.97
CA GLN A 173 32.13 -22.35 27.80
C GLN A 173 32.00 -21.08 28.65
N LEU A 174 32.92 -20.94 29.63
CA LEU A 174 32.93 -19.78 30.53
C LEU A 174 33.10 -18.45 29.77
N HIS A 175 33.79 -18.48 28.62
CA HIS A 175 33.97 -17.37 27.70
C HIS A 175 33.58 -17.84 26.32
N GLU A 176 32.53 -17.23 25.77
CA GLU A 176 31.97 -17.58 24.47
C GLU A 176 32.38 -16.58 23.40
N GLU A 177 32.50 -17.06 22.17
CA GLU A 177 32.77 -16.25 20.99
C GLU A 177 31.74 -16.60 19.89
N PRO A 178 31.18 -15.61 19.17
CA PRO A 178 30.30 -15.88 18.02
C PRO A 178 31.01 -16.79 16.99
N GLY A 179 30.23 -17.70 16.40
CA GLY A 179 30.74 -18.63 15.38
C GLY A 179 31.49 -19.82 15.93
N LYS A 180 31.44 -20.09 17.27
CA LYS A 180 32.13 -21.20 17.91
C LYS A 180 31.18 -22.29 18.44
N LEU A 181 29.86 -22.17 18.27
CA LEU A 181 28.88 -23.19 18.64
C LEU A 181 28.49 -24.02 17.41
N LEU A 182 27.93 -25.20 17.64
CA LEU A 182 27.32 -26.00 16.59
C LEU A 182 26.21 -26.88 17.13
N ILE A 183 25.26 -27.26 16.30
CA ILE A 183 24.28 -28.32 16.53
C ILE A 183 24.54 -29.39 15.47
N PRO A 184 24.91 -30.62 15.85
CA PRO A 184 25.18 -31.66 14.87
C PRO A 184 23.93 -32.02 14.06
N GLU A 185 24.09 -32.31 12.76
CA GLU A 185 22.98 -32.61 11.86
C GLU A 185 22.09 -33.77 12.31
N ASN A 186 22.69 -34.82 12.95
CA ASN A 186 21.95 -35.96 13.48
C ASN A 186 20.98 -35.61 14.63
N TYR A 187 21.05 -34.36 15.15
CA TYR A 187 20.11 -33.83 16.13
C TYR A 187 19.08 -32.88 15.52
N PHE A 188 19.08 -32.69 14.21
CA PHE A 188 18.05 -31.94 13.54
C PHE A 188 16.72 -32.69 13.59
N ILE A 189 15.69 -32.03 14.10
CA ILE A 189 14.38 -32.66 14.28
C ILE A 189 13.58 -32.51 13.00
N GLU A 190 13.34 -33.63 12.31
CA GLU A 190 12.48 -33.64 11.14
C GLU A 190 11.02 -33.41 11.56
N ALA A 191 10.30 -32.62 10.79
CA ALA A 191 8.89 -32.42 11.02
C ALA A 191 8.12 -33.64 10.54
N LYS A 192 7.17 -34.10 11.34
CA LYS A 192 6.29 -35.21 10.96
C LYS A 192 5.29 -34.76 9.90
N ASP A 193 5.02 -35.63 8.92
CA ASP A 193 3.96 -35.44 7.98
C ASP A 193 2.61 -35.49 8.70
N GLY A 194 1.88 -34.38 8.69
CA GLY A 194 0.54 -34.30 9.26
C GLY A 194 -0.10 -32.94 8.99
N ASP A 195 -1.36 -32.94 8.61
CA ASP A 195 -2.15 -31.73 8.41
C ASP A 195 -2.32 -30.95 9.73
N ASN A 196 -2.15 -29.63 9.69
CA ASN A 196 -2.43 -28.68 10.78
C ASN A 196 -1.46 -28.70 11.98
N GLN A 197 -0.21 -29.08 11.81
CA GLN A 197 0.80 -28.91 12.84
C GLN A 197 1.62 -27.64 12.60
N ILE A 198 1.67 -26.75 13.60
CA ILE A 198 2.52 -25.56 13.56
C ILE A 198 3.78 -25.89 14.34
N VAL A 199 4.93 -25.81 13.66
CA VAL A 199 6.23 -26.08 14.26
C VAL A 199 6.87 -24.78 14.73
N ILE A 200 7.24 -24.73 15.99
CA ILE A 200 7.94 -23.61 16.63
C ILE A 200 9.29 -24.11 17.10
N SER A 201 10.38 -23.63 16.52
CA SER A 201 11.72 -23.96 16.97
C SER A 201 12.17 -23.01 18.07
N VAL A 202 12.68 -23.57 19.17
CA VAL A 202 13.13 -22.82 20.35
C VAL A 202 14.57 -23.16 20.68
N PHE A 203 15.41 -22.14 20.80
CA PHE A 203 16.81 -22.26 21.20
C PHE A 203 17.29 -20.95 21.84
N HIS A 204 18.46 -20.94 22.48
CA HIS A 204 18.98 -19.76 23.17
C HIS A 204 19.82 -18.88 22.24
N HIS A 205 20.97 -19.33 21.80
CA HIS A 205 21.87 -18.55 20.93
C HIS A 205 21.31 -18.47 19.51
N ASN A 206 21.23 -17.25 18.96
CA ASN A 206 20.79 -17.07 17.58
C ASN A 206 21.79 -17.72 16.57
N THR A 207 21.40 -17.89 15.33
CA THR A 207 22.21 -18.60 14.32
C THR A 207 23.56 -17.96 14.04
N GLY A 208 23.78 -16.69 14.41
CA GLY A 208 25.06 -15.98 14.32
C GLY A 208 26.15 -16.58 15.20
N TRP A 209 25.79 -17.29 16.27
CA TRP A 209 26.71 -17.98 17.19
C TRP A 209 27.18 -19.32 16.68
N LEU A 210 26.51 -19.88 15.66
CA LEU A 210 26.88 -21.14 15.05
C LEU A 210 28.05 -21.00 14.07
N SER A 211 28.87 -22.05 13.96
CA SER A 211 30.05 -22.10 13.10
C SER A 211 29.69 -21.92 11.62
N SER A 212 30.38 -20.97 10.96
CA SER A 212 30.30 -20.71 9.52
C SER A 212 31.58 -21.06 8.78
N SER A 213 32.43 -21.96 9.34
CA SER A 213 33.68 -22.36 8.70
C SER A 213 33.46 -23.05 7.34
N THR A 214 34.42 -22.88 6.41
CA THR A 214 34.36 -23.47 5.06
C THR A 214 34.20 -24.99 5.03
N ASN A 215 34.66 -25.69 6.08
CA ASN A 215 34.62 -27.16 6.16
C ASN A 215 33.35 -27.67 6.90
N ASN A 216 32.68 -26.82 7.67
CA ASN A 216 31.45 -27.15 8.40
C ASN A 216 30.64 -25.89 8.59
N ASN A 217 29.81 -25.54 7.59
CA ASN A 217 28.94 -24.40 7.68
C ASN A 217 27.64 -24.77 8.40
N ASN A 218 27.77 -25.07 9.70
CA ASN A 218 26.67 -25.48 10.55
C ASN A 218 25.58 -24.42 10.66
N LYS A 219 25.97 -23.14 10.67
CA LYS A 219 25.03 -22.01 10.58
C LYS A 219 24.10 -22.16 9.39
N LYS A 220 24.65 -22.28 8.18
CA LYS A 220 23.86 -22.37 6.95
C LYS A 220 22.98 -23.61 6.93
N MET A 221 23.50 -24.74 7.38
CA MET A 221 22.78 -26.01 7.40
C MET A 221 21.60 -25.98 8.39
N PHE A 222 21.81 -25.37 9.56
CA PHE A 222 20.76 -25.18 10.54
C PHE A 222 19.72 -24.16 10.09
N GLU A 223 20.11 -23.05 9.50
CA GLU A 223 19.19 -22.08 8.89
C GLU A 223 18.32 -22.72 7.81
N GLU A 224 18.92 -23.47 6.88
CA GLU A 224 18.18 -24.21 5.85
C GLU A 224 17.21 -25.23 6.46
N HIS A 225 17.62 -25.90 7.56
CA HIS A 225 16.76 -26.81 8.28
C HIS A 225 15.59 -26.10 8.96
N LEU A 226 15.81 -24.97 9.63
CA LEU A 226 14.75 -24.16 10.23
C LEU A 226 13.75 -23.68 9.19
N TYR A 227 14.22 -23.20 8.03
CA TYR A 227 13.36 -22.81 6.93
C TYR A 227 12.48 -23.96 6.42
N LYS A 228 13.00 -25.17 6.40
CA LYS A 228 12.24 -26.36 5.96
C LYS A 228 11.26 -26.87 6.98
N THR A 229 11.52 -26.67 8.26
CA THR A 229 10.82 -27.38 9.33
C THR A 229 9.95 -26.50 10.23
N SER A 230 10.23 -25.18 10.31
CA SER A 230 9.61 -24.31 11.30
C SER A 230 8.71 -23.24 10.68
N SER A 231 7.61 -22.92 11.34
CA SER A 231 6.78 -21.76 11.06
C SER A 231 7.24 -20.52 11.86
N ILE A 232 7.70 -20.77 13.07
CA ILE A 232 8.18 -19.74 14.01
C ILE A 232 9.49 -20.20 14.62
N VAL A 233 10.43 -19.28 14.77
CA VAL A 233 11.66 -19.46 15.57
C VAL A 233 11.62 -18.50 16.74
N MET A 234 11.94 -18.99 17.92
CA MET A 234 12.06 -18.22 19.14
C MET A 234 13.46 -18.42 19.75
N CYS A 235 14.20 -17.34 19.94
CA CYS A 235 15.52 -17.36 20.56
C CYS A 235 15.73 -16.15 21.48
N GLY A 236 16.92 -16.06 22.13
CA GLY A 236 17.31 -15.00 23.06
C GLY A 236 18.77 -14.63 22.91
N HIS A 237 19.48 -14.42 24.06
CA HIS A 237 20.92 -14.20 24.20
C HIS A 237 21.45 -12.80 23.90
N GLU A 238 20.98 -12.14 22.82
CA GLU A 238 21.49 -10.80 22.43
C GLU A 238 20.84 -9.64 23.22
N HIS A 239 19.88 -9.93 24.07
CA HIS A 239 19.15 -8.99 24.90
C HIS A 239 18.39 -7.89 24.13
N HIS A 240 18.24 -8.04 22.81
CA HIS A 240 17.56 -7.07 21.95
C HIS A 240 16.35 -7.71 21.26
N GLN A 241 15.23 -7.02 21.31
CA GLN A 241 14.05 -7.45 20.55
C GLN A 241 14.33 -7.36 19.04
N LYS A 242 14.07 -8.47 18.33
CA LYS A 242 14.16 -8.51 16.88
C LYS A 242 13.08 -9.43 16.33
N ASN A 243 12.10 -8.85 15.66
CA ASN A 243 11.01 -9.56 15.04
C ASN A 243 11.11 -9.43 13.52
N ILE A 244 11.34 -10.54 12.83
CA ILE A 244 11.54 -10.55 11.37
C ILE A 244 10.65 -11.64 10.78
N ALA A 245 9.88 -11.30 9.74
CA ALA A 245 9.34 -12.28 8.83
C ALA A 245 10.36 -12.49 7.71
N VAL A 246 10.92 -13.69 7.62
CA VAL A 246 11.89 -14.05 6.58
C VAL A 246 11.18 -14.98 5.61
N SER A 247 11.03 -14.55 4.36
CA SER A 247 10.62 -15.43 3.29
C SER A 247 11.84 -15.83 2.47
N ASP A 248 11.89 -17.09 2.00
CA ASP A 248 12.85 -17.43 0.97
C ASP A 248 12.58 -16.60 -0.30
N LEU A 249 13.59 -16.45 -1.15
CA LEU A 249 13.48 -15.70 -2.40
C LEU A 249 12.32 -16.19 -3.29
N ASP A 250 11.88 -17.39 -3.05
CA ASP A 250 10.82 -18.08 -3.78
C ASP A 250 9.45 -17.86 -3.10
N GLY A 251 9.41 -17.26 -1.89
CA GLY A 251 8.18 -16.96 -1.13
C GLY A 251 7.40 -18.20 -0.67
N TYR A 252 8.05 -19.38 -0.63
CA TYR A 252 7.38 -20.66 -0.30
C TYR A 252 7.35 -20.97 1.18
N ASN A 253 8.37 -20.54 1.89
CA ASN A 253 8.46 -20.69 3.32
C ASN A 253 8.59 -19.32 3.94
N GLU A 254 7.57 -18.90 4.64
CA GLU A 254 7.61 -17.73 5.49
C GLU A 254 7.94 -18.20 6.89
N LEU A 255 9.03 -17.70 7.47
CA LEU A 255 9.48 -18.00 8.80
C LEU A 255 9.39 -16.74 9.65
N ILE A 256 8.61 -16.79 10.72
CA ILE A 256 8.62 -15.71 11.71
C ILE A 256 9.79 -15.97 12.66
N TYR A 257 10.74 -15.05 12.72
CA TYR A 257 11.89 -15.12 13.61
C TYR A 257 11.74 -14.10 14.72
N LEU A 258 11.63 -14.58 15.96
CA LEU A 258 11.41 -13.78 17.16
C LEU A 258 12.61 -13.92 18.09
N GLU A 259 13.40 -12.88 18.24
CA GLU A 259 14.48 -12.77 19.20
C GLU A 259 13.97 -11.99 20.42
N SER A 260 13.90 -12.65 21.57
CA SER A 260 13.34 -12.08 22.80
C SER A 260 14.31 -11.07 23.42
N PRO A 261 13.82 -9.93 23.92
CA PRO A 261 14.59 -9.09 24.80
C PRO A 261 14.85 -9.78 26.13
N ALA A 262 15.80 -9.27 26.92
CA ALA A 262 16.08 -9.77 28.26
C ALA A 262 14.95 -9.40 29.24
N LEU A 263 14.43 -10.39 29.97
CA LEU A 263 13.47 -10.11 31.03
C LEU A 263 14.14 -9.33 32.19
N GLN A 264 15.46 -9.48 32.36
CA GLN A 264 16.23 -8.72 33.34
C GLN A 264 17.63 -8.36 32.83
N GLU A 265 17.82 -7.07 32.51
CA GLU A 265 19.13 -6.52 32.18
C GLU A 265 19.34 -5.19 32.94
N GLY A 266 20.10 -5.24 34.02
CA GLY A 266 20.28 -4.09 34.89
C GLY A 266 18.95 -3.59 35.48
N LYS A 267 18.51 -2.38 35.05
CA LYS A 267 17.19 -1.85 35.44
C LYS A 267 16.11 -2.07 34.39
N LYS A 268 16.47 -2.46 33.17
CA LYS A 268 15.50 -2.78 32.11
C LYS A 268 14.81 -4.10 32.39
N SER A 269 13.61 -4.25 31.89
CA SER A 269 12.87 -5.50 31.89
C SER A 269 11.87 -5.45 30.77
N GLU A 270 11.99 -6.38 29.83
CA GLU A 270 11.16 -6.42 28.62
C GLU A 270 10.75 -7.87 28.34
N TYR A 271 9.59 -8.10 27.71
CA TYR A 271 9.14 -9.43 27.30
C TYR A 271 8.10 -9.33 26.19
N ASP A 272 7.94 -10.44 25.46
CA ASP A 272 6.95 -10.58 24.40
C ASP A 272 5.83 -11.54 24.79
N LEU A 273 4.60 -11.21 24.41
CA LEU A 273 3.43 -12.06 24.55
C LEU A 273 2.73 -12.19 23.20
N LEU A 274 2.67 -13.38 22.67
CA LEU A 274 1.99 -13.68 21.44
C LEU A 274 0.59 -14.23 21.72
N VAL A 275 -0.43 -13.64 21.13
CA VAL A 275 -1.79 -14.15 21.15
C VAL A 275 -2.09 -14.82 19.83
N LEU A 276 -2.22 -16.14 19.84
CA LEU A 276 -2.61 -16.92 18.68
C LEU A 276 -4.14 -17.13 18.69
N ASP A 277 -4.83 -16.62 17.70
CA ASP A 277 -6.22 -16.98 17.44
C ASP A 277 -6.28 -18.12 16.42
N THR A 278 -6.68 -19.31 16.90
CA THR A 278 -6.72 -20.53 16.07
C THR A 278 -7.88 -20.57 15.08
N ASP A 279 -8.81 -19.64 15.14
CA ASP A 279 -9.98 -19.60 14.26
C ASP A 279 -9.71 -18.67 13.07
N THR A 280 -9.00 -17.57 13.30
CA THR A 280 -8.54 -16.65 12.25
C THR A 280 -7.14 -16.97 11.74
N GLU A 281 -6.38 -17.81 12.49
CA GLU A 281 -4.97 -18.14 12.23
C GLU A 281 -4.05 -16.90 12.20
N ILE A 282 -4.40 -15.92 13.02
CA ILE A 282 -3.62 -14.69 13.21
C ILE A 282 -2.85 -14.81 14.53
N ILE A 283 -1.58 -14.46 14.49
CA ILE A 283 -0.74 -14.27 15.68
C ILE A 283 -0.47 -12.78 15.84
N THR A 284 -0.74 -12.28 17.04
CA THR A 284 -0.47 -10.88 17.40
C THR A 284 0.64 -10.87 18.43
N ASN A 285 1.74 -10.18 18.19
CA ASN A 285 2.81 -9.99 19.15
C ASN A 285 2.61 -8.70 19.94
N HIS A 286 2.57 -8.80 21.25
CA HIS A 286 2.46 -7.72 22.19
C HIS A 286 3.79 -7.58 22.94
N HIS A 287 4.50 -6.48 22.76
CA HIS A 287 5.75 -6.21 23.44
C HIS A 287 5.53 -5.35 24.68
N PHE A 288 6.11 -5.75 25.81
CA PHE A 288 5.99 -5.09 27.09
C PHE A 288 7.36 -4.62 27.60
N CYS A 289 7.46 -3.34 27.93
CA CYS A 289 8.66 -2.72 28.47
C CYS A 289 8.36 -2.10 29.85
N PHE A 290 9.23 -2.34 30.86
CA PHE A 290 9.03 -1.83 32.21
C PHE A 290 9.40 -0.34 32.30
N GLU A 291 8.39 0.48 32.57
CA GLU A 291 8.52 1.93 32.74
C GLU A 291 8.09 2.32 34.17
N LYS A 292 9.01 2.91 34.91
CA LYS A 292 8.79 3.39 36.31
C LYS A 292 8.31 2.27 37.24
N ASP A 293 7.00 1.99 37.30
CA ASP A 293 6.39 1.04 38.23
C ASP A 293 5.46 0.00 37.57
N TYR A 294 5.35 0.00 36.23
CA TYR A 294 4.49 -0.91 35.47
C TYR A 294 5.13 -1.25 34.12
N TYR A 295 4.61 -2.30 33.48
CA TYR A 295 4.98 -2.62 32.10
C TYR A 295 4.01 -1.90 31.16
N GLU A 296 4.55 -1.13 30.24
CA GLU A 296 3.83 -0.46 29.16
C GLU A 296 3.90 -1.32 27.91
N GLU A 297 2.75 -1.46 27.25
CA GLU A 297 2.67 -2.16 25.97
C GLU A 297 3.08 -1.18 24.85
N SER A 298 4.11 -1.53 24.10
CA SER A 298 4.47 -0.85 22.88
C SER A 298 4.03 -1.69 21.69
N VAL A 299 3.36 -1.08 20.74
CA VAL A 299 2.90 -1.58 19.42
C VAL A 299 2.72 -3.10 19.30
N SER A 300 1.52 -3.53 18.94
CA SER A 300 1.21 -4.91 18.59
C SER A 300 1.20 -5.08 17.07
N ASP A 301 2.03 -5.98 16.54
CA ASP A 301 2.01 -6.39 15.16
C ASP A 301 1.23 -7.70 15.00
N SER A 302 0.30 -7.72 14.03
CA SER A 302 -0.47 -8.91 13.71
C SER A 302 -0.03 -9.51 12.38
N VAL A 303 0.29 -10.80 12.38
CA VAL A 303 0.75 -11.54 11.20
C VAL A 303 -0.10 -12.81 11.05
N THR A 304 -0.45 -13.14 9.82
CA THR A 304 -1.06 -14.45 9.53
C THR A 304 -0.05 -15.55 9.78
N LEU A 305 -0.46 -16.60 10.44
CA LEU A 305 0.42 -17.71 10.81
C LEU A 305 0.96 -18.41 9.56
N PRO A 306 2.29 -18.48 9.39
CA PRO A 306 2.88 -19.18 8.26
C PRO A 306 2.52 -20.66 8.33
N LYS A 307 1.75 -21.15 7.37
CA LYS A 307 1.48 -22.57 7.23
C LYS A 307 2.64 -23.24 6.51
N ARG A 308 3.22 -24.22 7.17
CA ARG A 308 4.21 -25.07 6.54
C ARG A 308 3.56 -25.89 5.42
N GLN A 309 4.06 -25.76 4.23
CA GLN A 309 3.65 -26.61 3.12
C GLN A 309 4.45 -27.91 3.11
N VAL A 310 3.94 -28.92 3.77
CA VAL A 310 4.26 -30.31 3.43
C VAL A 310 3.41 -30.64 2.21
N GLY A 311 3.94 -30.41 1.01
CA GLY A 311 3.10 -30.48 -0.17
C GLY A 311 3.87 -30.63 -1.46
N ILE A 312 3.14 -30.56 -2.55
CA ILE A 312 3.59 -30.71 -3.92
C ILE A 312 4.46 -29.51 -4.31
N GLY A 313 5.78 -29.70 -4.41
CA GLY A 313 6.73 -28.63 -4.77
C GLY A 313 6.51 -28.08 -6.19
N LEU A 314 6.71 -26.78 -6.38
CA LEU A 314 6.70 -26.15 -7.72
C LEU A 314 8.04 -26.28 -8.44
N GLN A 315 8.02 -26.25 -9.77
CA GLN A 315 9.23 -26.17 -10.58
C GLN A 315 9.90 -24.80 -10.43
N PRO A 316 11.20 -24.70 -10.14
CA PRO A 316 11.89 -23.41 -9.98
C PRO A 316 11.71 -22.47 -11.19
N LYS A 317 11.74 -23.04 -12.41
CA LYS A 317 11.50 -22.28 -13.64
C LYS A 317 10.08 -21.69 -13.68
N TRP A 318 9.09 -22.39 -13.14
CA TRP A 318 7.70 -21.93 -13.10
C TRP A 318 7.55 -20.76 -12.11
N ILE A 319 8.19 -20.84 -10.96
CA ILE A 319 8.26 -19.79 -9.96
C ILE A 319 8.83 -18.50 -10.56
N THR A 320 9.99 -18.61 -11.22
CA THR A 320 10.59 -17.47 -11.91
C THR A 320 9.62 -16.86 -12.91
N GLN A 321 8.85 -17.69 -13.62
CA GLN A 321 7.87 -17.24 -14.62
C GLN A 321 6.68 -16.52 -13.97
N LEU A 322 6.16 -17.04 -12.85
CA LEU A 322 5.08 -16.38 -12.08
C LEU A 322 5.52 -15.05 -11.47
N SER A 323 6.79 -14.96 -11.08
CA SER A 323 7.40 -13.78 -10.45
C SER A 323 7.82 -12.70 -11.46
N GLN A 324 7.72 -13.00 -12.77
CA GLN A 324 8.19 -12.12 -13.82
C GLN A 324 7.27 -10.91 -14.02
N ILE A 325 7.86 -9.73 -14.12
CA ILE A 325 7.15 -8.50 -14.45
C ILE A 325 7.07 -8.37 -15.97
N SER A 326 5.88 -8.07 -16.51
CA SER A 326 5.62 -8.00 -17.95
C SER A 326 6.32 -6.85 -18.69
N ILE A 327 6.86 -5.87 -17.97
CA ILE A 327 7.59 -4.71 -18.51
C ILE A 327 8.99 -4.64 -17.88
N PRO A 328 10.00 -4.18 -18.62
CA PRO A 328 11.35 -4.02 -18.09
C PRO A 328 11.38 -2.83 -17.12
N LEU A 329 11.26 -3.11 -15.83
CA LEU A 329 11.39 -2.11 -14.77
C LEU A 329 12.79 -2.13 -14.17
N LYS A 330 13.27 -0.95 -13.81
CA LYS A 330 14.52 -0.76 -13.06
C LYS A 330 14.24 0.11 -11.85
N HIS A 331 14.83 -0.26 -10.73
CA HIS A 331 14.78 0.55 -9.51
C HIS A 331 16.20 0.86 -9.05
N VAL A 332 16.44 2.07 -8.54
CA VAL A 332 17.79 2.56 -8.17
C VAL A 332 18.43 1.70 -7.07
N ARG A 333 17.62 1.24 -6.12
CA ARG A 333 18.09 0.48 -4.94
C ARG A 333 17.91 -1.04 -5.03
N LYS A 334 17.12 -1.55 -6.00
CA LYS A 334 16.88 -2.99 -6.16
C LYS A 334 17.04 -3.41 -7.62
N LYS A 335 18.06 -4.24 -7.92
CA LYS A 335 18.38 -4.65 -9.29
C LYS A 335 17.38 -5.69 -9.85
N ASP A 336 17.05 -6.69 -9.05
CA ASP A 336 16.20 -7.80 -9.46
C ASP A 336 14.82 -7.61 -8.83
N LEU A 337 13.93 -6.98 -9.62
CA LEU A 337 12.53 -6.76 -9.23
C LEU A 337 11.69 -7.97 -9.58
N THR A 338 10.88 -8.42 -8.63
CA THR A 338 9.87 -9.45 -8.82
C THR A 338 8.46 -8.85 -8.78
N LEU A 339 7.48 -9.61 -9.30
CA LEU A 339 6.08 -9.19 -9.25
C LEU A 339 5.60 -8.98 -7.80
N GLN A 340 6.02 -9.83 -6.86
CA GLN A 340 5.66 -9.74 -5.44
C GLN A 340 6.09 -8.42 -4.79
N ASP A 341 7.23 -7.87 -5.22
CA ASP A 341 7.76 -6.62 -4.67
C ASP A 341 6.84 -5.41 -4.90
N ILE A 342 6.08 -5.43 -5.98
CA ILE A 342 5.33 -4.26 -6.48
C ILE A 342 3.84 -4.53 -6.69
N PHE A 343 3.38 -5.75 -6.44
CA PHE A 343 1.98 -6.09 -6.71
C PHE A 343 1.04 -5.56 -5.62
N VAL A 344 -0.09 -5.01 -6.06
CA VAL A 344 -1.24 -4.64 -5.24
C VAL A 344 -2.48 -5.26 -5.86
N TYR A 345 -3.28 -5.96 -5.07
CA TYR A 345 -4.54 -6.51 -5.54
C TYR A 345 -5.49 -5.39 -5.97
N PRO A 346 -6.01 -5.41 -7.21
CA PRO A 346 -6.98 -4.42 -7.67
C PRO A 346 -8.35 -4.65 -7.05
N ASP A 347 -9.18 -3.59 -7.03
CA ASP A 347 -10.60 -3.75 -6.76
C ASP A 347 -11.30 -4.36 -7.97
N LEU A 348 -12.36 -5.13 -7.70
CA LEU A 348 -13.15 -5.83 -8.70
C LEU A 348 -14.60 -5.35 -8.63
N GLU A 349 -15.13 -4.90 -9.77
CA GLU A 349 -16.51 -4.45 -9.95
C GLU A 349 -17.39 -5.62 -10.40
N PRO A 350 -18.48 -5.97 -9.69
CA PRO A 350 -19.41 -7.00 -10.15
C PRO A 350 -20.16 -6.56 -11.41
N LEU A 351 -20.25 -7.44 -12.42
CA LEU A 351 -20.93 -7.16 -13.68
C LEU A 351 -22.36 -7.73 -13.75
N ASP A 352 -22.68 -8.71 -12.89
CA ASP A 352 -23.97 -9.41 -12.89
C ASP A 352 -24.86 -8.92 -11.74
N GLY A 353 -26.05 -8.50 -12.11
CA GLY A 353 -27.26 -8.42 -11.30
C GLY A 353 -27.25 -7.67 -9.97
N PHE A 354 -27.33 -6.32 -9.98
CA PHE A 354 -27.94 -5.60 -8.83
C PHE A 354 -28.39 -4.20 -9.25
N GLU A 355 -29.59 -3.83 -8.83
CA GLU A 355 -30.10 -2.45 -8.94
C GLU A 355 -29.35 -1.45 -8.05
N ASN A 356 -28.60 -1.94 -7.05
CA ASN A 356 -27.71 -1.13 -6.17
C ASN A 356 -26.23 -1.51 -6.36
N ARG A 357 -25.62 -1.02 -7.43
CA ARG A 357 -24.20 -1.30 -7.80
C ARG A 357 -23.14 -0.69 -6.88
N TYR A 358 -23.49 0.08 -5.84
CA TYR A 358 -22.57 0.99 -5.14
C TYR A 358 -21.88 0.43 -3.89
N GLU A 359 -22.32 -0.72 -3.37
CA GLU A 359 -21.80 -1.25 -2.11
C GLU A 359 -20.93 -2.50 -2.26
N GLN A 360 -20.59 -2.92 -3.48
CA GLN A 360 -20.01 -4.27 -3.68
C GLN A 360 -18.76 -4.34 -4.56
N TYR A 361 -17.89 -3.33 -4.56
CA TYR A 361 -16.53 -3.59 -5.00
C TYR A 361 -15.89 -4.57 -4.01
N ILE A 362 -15.32 -5.66 -4.53
CA ILE A 362 -14.54 -6.58 -3.71
C ILE A 362 -13.05 -6.34 -3.93
N ASP A 363 -12.26 -6.46 -2.87
CA ASP A 363 -10.80 -6.52 -3.02
C ASP A 363 -10.43 -7.82 -3.74
N GLY A 364 -9.56 -7.73 -4.76
CA GLY A 364 -9.10 -8.91 -5.51
C GLY A 364 -8.44 -9.98 -4.63
N GLU A 365 -7.89 -9.62 -3.48
CA GLU A 365 -7.35 -10.56 -2.51
C GLU A 365 -8.43 -11.44 -1.86
N GLN A 366 -9.67 -10.95 -1.77
CA GLN A 366 -10.79 -11.72 -1.20
C GLN A 366 -11.12 -12.98 -2.01
N ILE A 367 -10.69 -13.08 -3.26
CA ILE A 367 -10.79 -14.31 -4.05
C ILE A 367 -10.03 -15.48 -3.37
N LEU A 368 -8.95 -15.18 -2.66
CA LEU A 368 -8.18 -16.16 -1.90
C LEU A 368 -8.85 -16.63 -0.62
N SER A 369 -9.88 -15.93 -0.16
CA SER A 369 -10.67 -16.30 1.02
C SER A 369 -11.95 -17.04 0.61
N ASN A 370 -12.55 -17.77 1.55
CA ASN A 370 -13.84 -18.45 1.31
C ASN A 370 -15.03 -17.47 1.27
N MET A 371 -14.82 -16.18 1.28
CA MET A 371 -15.88 -15.16 1.19
C MET A 371 -16.59 -15.19 -0.16
N GLU A 372 -15.85 -15.54 -1.24
CA GLU A 372 -16.46 -15.73 -2.57
C GLU A 372 -16.80 -17.20 -2.78
N THR A 373 -18.09 -17.51 -2.70
CA THR A 373 -18.64 -18.87 -2.76
C THR A 373 -18.88 -19.41 -4.16
N SER A 374 -18.79 -18.55 -5.18
CA SER A 374 -19.04 -18.96 -6.57
C SER A 374 -17.95 -19.89 -7.10
N LYS A 375 -18.36 -20.93 -7.82
CA LYS A 375 -17.44 -21.96 -8.34
C LYS A 375 -16.71 -21.52 -9.61
N VAL A 376 -17.29 -20.63 -10.40
CA VAL A 376 -16.68 -20.08 -11.60
C VAL A 376 -16.64 -18.56 -11.52
N LEU A 377 -15.44 -17.99 -11.55
CA LEU A 377 -15.20 -16.56 -11.60
C LEU A 377 -14.65 -16.18 -12.98
N ILE A 378 -15.29 -15.25 -13.66
CA ILE A 378 -14.79 -14.67 -14.90
C ILE A 378 -14.35 -13.24 -14.62
N LEU A 379 -13.06 -13.00 -14.77
CA LEU A 379 -12.45 -11.70 -14.55
C LEU A 379 -12.20 -11.01 -15.88
N GLU A 380 -12.89 -9.91 -16.12
CA GLU A 380 -12.76 -9.09 -17.33
C GLU A 380 -11.89 -7.86 -17.04
N GLY A 381 -11.17 -7.40 -18.06
CA GLY A 381 -10.38 -6.18 -17.92
C GLY A 381 -9.79 -5.71 -19.23
N ASP A 382 -9.52 -4.41 -19.30
CA ASP A 382 -8.89 -3.78 -20.45
C ASP A 382 -7.46 -4.31 -20.66
N ASN A 383 -6.90 -4.03 -21.82
CA ASN A 383 -5.49 -4.28 -22.08
C ASN A 383 -4.65 -3.53 -21.05
N GLN A 384 -3.55 -4.14 -20.59
CA GLN A 384 -2.62 -3.58 -19.60
C GLN A 384 -3.23 -3.32 -18.19
N SER A 385 -4.45 -3.79 -17.91
CA SER A 385 -5.04 -3.67 -16.57
C SER A 385 -4.39 -4.56 -15.50
N GLY A 386 -3.46 -5.43 -15.87
CA GLY A 386 -2.75 -6.32 -14.95
C GLY A 386 -3.39 -7.72 -14.79
N LYS A 387 -4.23 -8.15 -15.72
CA LYS A 387 -4.93 -9.45 -15.71
C LYS A 387 -4.04 -10.65 -15.39
N THR A 388 -3.01 -10.87 -16.20
CA THR A 388 -2.06 -11.98 -16.02
C THR A 388 -1.28 -11.88 -14.71
N SER A 389 -0.91 -10.64 -14.30
CA SER A 389 -0.25 -10.40 -13.00
C SER A 389 -1.15 -10.78 -11.83
N LEU A 390 -2.45 -10.42 -11.89
CA LEU A 390 -3.44 -10.84 -10.89
C LEU A 390 -3.53 -12.36 -10.82
N LEU A 391 -3.60 -13.03 -11.97
CA LEU A 391 -3.71 -14.49 -12.03
C LEU A 391 -2.46 -15.17 -11.44
N ASN A 392 -1.27 -14.67 -11.76
CA ASN A 392 -0.01 -15.17 -11.19
C ASN A 392 0.03 -15.01 -9.66
N MET A 393 -0.44 -13.87 -9.14
CA MET A 393 -0.48 -13.64 -7.70
C MET A 393 -1.57 -14.46 -7.01
N LEU A 394 -2.72 -14.68 -7.67
CA LEU A 394 -3.72 -15.63 -7.19
C LEU A 394 -3.17 -17.06 -7.16
N TYR A 395 -2.41 -17.46 -8.18
CA TYR A 395 -1.73 -18.76 -8.20
C TYR A 395 -0.84 -18.93 -6.97
N LEU A 396 0.06 -17.97 -6.73
CA LEU A 396 0.95 -17.99 -5.56
C LEU A 396 0.18 -17.93 -4.23
N GLY A 397 -0.89 -17.12 -4.18
CA GLY A 397 -1.73 -16.99 -3.00
C GLY A 397 -2.46 -18.27 -2.64
N PHE A 398 -3.06 -18.97 -3.62
CA PHE A 398 -3.68 -20.27 -3.40
C PHE A 398 -2.65 -21.32 -2.98
N TYR A 399 -1.51 -21.36 -3.68
CA TYR A 399 -0.45 -22.30 -3.36
C TYR A 399 0.05 -22.11 -1.91
N ARG A 400 0.26 -20.88 -1.44
CA ARG A 400 0.61 -20.58 -0.03
C ARG A 400 -0.43 -21.03 0.98
N LYS A 401 -1.70 -21.14 0.57
CA LYS A 401 -2.80 -21.64 1.42
C LYS A 401 -2.97 -23.17 1.34
N GLY A 402 -2.05 -23.90 0.71
CA GLY A 402 -2.14 -25.35 0.52
C GLY A 402 -3.22 -25.78 -0.48
N ILE A 403 -3.65 -24.87 -1.34
CA ILE A 403 -4.54 -25.13 -2.47
C ILE A 403 -3.67 -25.14 -3.71
N TYR A 404 -3.70 -26.19 -4.50
CA TYR A 404 -2.78 -26.42 -5.60
C TYR A 404 -3.41 -26.04 -6.96
N PRO A 405 -3.10 -24.85 -7.51
CA PRO A 405 -3.68 -24.40 -8.77
C PRO A 405 -2.96 -25.01 -9.97
N ILE A 406 -3.69 -25.24 -11.08
CA ILE A 406 -3.10 -25.45 -12.41
C ILE A 406 -3.48 -24.26 -13.28
N LEU A 407 -2.50 -23.63 -13.94
CA LEU A 407 -2.71 -22.53 -14.86
C LEU A 407 -2.67 -23.01 -16.30
N LEU A 408 -3.72 -22.73 -17.06
CA LEU A 408 -3.83 -23.02 -18.50
C LEU A 408 -3.85 -21.72 -19.31
N GLN A 409 -3.35 -21.78 -20.55
CA GLN A 409 -3.47 -20.68 -21.51
C GLN A 409 -4.66 -20.92 -22.44
N GLY A 410 -5.50 -19.91 -22.68
CA GLY A 410 -6.68 -20.01 -23.53
C GLY A 410 -6.39 -20.54 -24.93
N LYS A 411 -5.30 -20.10 -25.56
CA LYS A 411 -4.86 -20.56 -26.89
C LYS A 411 -4.61 -22.07 -27.00
N ASP A 412 -4.35 -22.73 -25.87
CA ASP A 412 -4.12 -24.18 -25.80
C ASP A 412 -5.42 -24.99 -25.65
N LEU A 413 -6.54 -24.30 -25.38
CA LEU A 413 -7.86 -24.89 -25.21
C LEU A 413 -8.54 -25.12 -26.56
N LYS A 414 -8.27 -26.29 -27.18
CA LYS A 414 -8.80 -26.70 -28.48
C LYS A 414 -9.94 -27.72 -28.39
N ARG A 415 -10.11 -28.36 -27.22
CA ARG A 415 -11.13 -29.40 -26.96
C ARG A 415 -11.73 -29.19 -25.57
N SER A 416 -12.96 -29.63 -25.37
CA SER A 416 -13.61 -29.57 -24.06
C SER A 416 -13.06 -30.59 -23.04
N ASP A 417 -12.42 -31.67 -23.49
CA ASP A 417 -11.63 -32.56 -22.65
C ASP A 417 -10.19 -32.03 -22.54
N ILE A 418 -9.82 -31.59 -21.35
CA ILE A 418 -8.51 -30.97 -21.04
C ILE A 418 -7.58 -31.92 -20.27
N THR A 419 -7.91 -33.18 -20.09
CA THR A 419 -7.13 -34.11 -19.24
C THR A 419 -5.66 -34.22 -19.67
N SER A 420 -5.41 -34.35 -20.98
CA SER A 420 -4.05 -34.40 -21.52
C SER A 420 -3.29 -33.09 -21.33
N LEU A 421 -3.99 -31.94 -21.44
CA LEU A 421 -3.44 -30.62 -21.22
C LEU A 421 -3.10 -30.40 -19.73
N LEU A 422 -3.99 -30.80 -18.81
CA LEU A 422 -3.75 -30.75 -17.37
C LEU A 422 -2.52 -31.58 -16.98
N ARG A 423 -2.36 -32.77 -17.56
CA ARG A 423 -1.18 -33.61 -17.31
C ARG A 423 0.12 -32.97 -17.78
N ARG A 424 0.10 -32.30 -18.94
CA ARG A 424 1.25 -31.54 -19.48
C ARG A 424 1.61 -30.38 -18.57
N GLU A 425 0.60 -29.56 -18.23
CA GLU A 425 0.84 -28.34 -17.44
C GLU A 425 1.20 -28.67 -15.99
N TYR A 426 0.66 -29.75 -15.42
CA TYR A 426 1.11 -30.23 -14.10
C TYR A 426 2.61 -30.53 -14.08
N LYS A 427 3.13 -31.21 -15.09
CA LYS A 427 4.58 -31.51 -15.21
C LYS A 427 5.44 -30.25 -15.39
N ASN A 428 4.90 -29.23 -16.04
CA ASN A 428 5.58 -27.95 -16.24
C ASN A 428 5.60 -27.11 -14.96
N GLN A 429 4.58 -27.23 -14.12
CA GLN A 429 4.35 -26.36 -12.96
C GLN A 429 4.81 -27.00 -11.65
N TYR A 430 4.76 -28.35 -11.54
CA TYR A 430 5.05 -29.08 -10.30
C TYR A 430 6.22 -30.07 -10.43
N LEU A 431 6.86 -30.38 -9.30
CA LEU A 431 7.93 -31.42 -9.19
C LEU A 431 7.31 -32.80 -9.27
N SER A 432 6.93 -33.22 -10.47
CA SER A 432 6.19 -34.47 -10.74
C SER A 432 6.95 -35.77 -10.42
N LYS A 433 8.28 -35.70 -10.16
CA LYS A 433 9.08 -36.85 -9.71
C LYS A 433 8.76 -37.23 -8.26
N GLU A 434 8.48 -36.24 -7.43
CA GLU A 434 8.17 -36.43 -6.00
C GLU A 434 6.70 -36.70 -5.77
N TYR A 435 5.84 -36.04 -6.55
CA TYR A 435 4.38 -36.17 -6.44
C TYR A 435 3.77 -36.34 -7.84
N SER A 436 3.18 -37.50 -8.12
CA SER A 436 2.65 -37.80 -9.46
C SER A 436 1.32 -37.09 -9.74
N PHE A 437 1.00 -36.94 -11.05
CA PHE A 437 -0.27 -36.35 -11.47
C PHE A 437 -1.48 -37.13 -10.93
N GLU A 438 -1.37 -38.46 -10.82
CA GLU A 438 -2.42 -39.32 -10.26
C GLU A 438 -2.65 -39.05 -8.78
N LYS A 439 -1.59 -38.88 -8.00
CA LYS A 439 -1.68 -38.47 -6.57
C LYS A 439 -2.31 -37.09 -6.42
N TYR A 440 -1.98 -36.14 -7.32
CA TYR A 440 -2.60 -34.81 -7.32
C TYR A 440 -4.13 -34.91 -7.44
N PHE A 441 -4.65 -35.77 -8.29
CA PHE A 441 -6.10 -35.97 -8.43
C PHE A 441 -6.75 -36.80 -7.31
N GLN A 442 -5.96 -37.40 -6.41
CA GLN A 442 -6.44 -38.04 -5.17
C GLN A 442 -6.62 -37.03 -4.01
N LEU A 443 -6.07 -35.81 -4.12
CA LEU A 443 -6.35 -34.75 -3.17
C LEU A 443 -7.84 -34.41 -3.15
N ASP A 444 -8.30 -33.88 -2.00
CA ASP A 444 -9.64 -33.31 -1.90
C ASP A 444 -9.85 -32.23 -2.96
N LYS A 445 -11.06 -32.15 -3.47
CA LYS A 445 -11.40 -31.22 -4.53
C LYS A 445 -11.18 -29.75 -4.13
N GLU A 446 -11.45 -29.44 -2.87
CA GLU A 446 -11.27 -28.13 -2.26
C GLU A 446 -9.79 -27.67 -2.24
N LYS A 447 -8.85 -28.60 -2.37
CA LYS A 447 -7.41 -28.31 -2.49
C LYS A 447 -6.95 -28.10 -3.94
N ARG A 448 -7.87 -28.00 -4.92
CA ARG A 448 -7.53 -27.86 -6.33
C ARG A 448 -8.30 -26.72 -6.98
N VAL A 449 -7.61 -25.82 -7.66
CA VAL A 449 -8.17 -24.66 -8.39
C VAL A 449 -7.65 -24.68 -9.82
N LEU A 450 -8.53 -24.40 -10.78
CA LEU A 450 -8.15 -24.21 -12.18
C LEU A 450 -8.11 -22.73 -12.52
N LEU A 451 -6.98 -22.26 -13.04
CA LEU A 451 -6.78 -20.91 -13.52
C LEU A 451 -6.63 -20.93 -15.05
N ILE A 452 -7.30 -20.00 -15.74
CA ILE A 452 -7.25 -19.92 -17.21
C ILE A 452 -6.93 -18.47 -17.60
N ASP A 453 -5.78 -18.26 -18.23
CA ASP A 453 -5.39 -16.95 -18.75
C ASP A 453 -5.83 -16.80 -20.21
N ASN A 454 -6.32 -15.60 -20.59
CA ASN A 454 -6.80 -15.29 -21.94
C ASN A 454 -7.83 -16.30 -22.47
N PHE A 455 -8.89 -16.56 -21.71
CA PHE A 455 -9.93 -17.54 -22.06
C PHE A 455 -10.64 -17.24 -23.39
N ASP A 456 -10.70 -15.95 -23.76
CA ASP A 456 -11.21 -15.47 -25.05
C ASP A 456 -10.39 -15.95 -26.25
N SER A 457 -9.09 -16.21 -26.09
CA SER A 457 -8.20 -16.71 -27.13
C SER A 457 -8.40 -18.21 -27.47
N SER A 458 -9.30 -18.89 -26.75
CA SER A 458 -9.64 -20.29 -27.00
C SER A 458 -10.34 -20.45 -28.37
N GLU A 459 -9.92 -21.47 -29.16
CA GLU A 459 -10.55 -21.85 -30.43
C GLU A 459 -11.96 -22.47 -30.25
N LEU A 460 -12.39 -22.72 -28.99
CA LEU A 460 -13.69 -23.27 -28.68
C LEU A 460 -14.81 -22.24 -28.90
N ASN A 461 -15.92 -22.67 -29.51
CA ASN A 461 -17.15 -21.88 -29.48
C ASN A 461 -17.79 -21.87 -28.09
N ASN A 462 -18.82 -21.06 -27.87
CA ASN A 462 -19.43 -20.90 -26.56
C ASN A 462 -19.96 -22.21 -25.95
N VAL A 463 -20.51 -23.12 -26.76
CA VAL A 463 -20.96 -24.45 -26.31
C VAL A 463 -19.76 -25.30 -25.84
N GLY A 464 -18.64 -25.24 -26.57
CA GLY A 464 -17.41 -25.94 -26.21
C GLY A 464 -16.78 -25.38 -24.93
N LYS A 465 -16.79 -24.04 -24.77
CA LYS A 465 -16.32 -23.36 -23.56
C LYS A 465 -17.16 -23.73 -22.33
N SER A 466 -18.48 -23.77 -22.48
CA SER A 466 -19.42 -24.18 -21.43
C SER A 466 -19.16 -25.62 -20.97
N LYS A 467 -19.08 -26.56 -21.92
CA LYS A 467 -18.75 -27.99 -21.65
C LYS A 467 -17.39 -28.14 -20.96
N LEU A 468 -16.41 -27.32 -21.34
CA LEU A 468 -15.09 -27.33 -20.69
C LEU A 468 -15.21 -26.94 -19.22
N LEU A 469 -15.92 -25.85 -18.90
CA LEU A 469 -16.13 -25.40 -17.52
C LEU A 469 -16.87 -26.46 -16.70
N ASP A 470 -17.95 -27.05 -17.22
CA ASP A 470 -18.69 -28.13 -16.55
C ASP A 470 -17.81 -29.38 -16.30
N ASN A 471 -17.02 -29.80 -17.28
CA ASN A 471 -16.08 -30.91 -17.12
C ASN A 471 -14.98 -30.62 -16.10
N ALA A 472 -14.47 -29.38 -16.08
CA ALA A 472 -13.44 -28.98 -15.13
C ALA A 472 -13.98 -28.91 -13.69
N LEU A 473 -15.22 -28.51 -13.47
CA LEU A 473 -15.88 -28.52 -12.17
C LEU A 473 -16.04 -29.91 -11.56
N ASN A 474 -15.92 -30.98 -12.32
CA ASN A 474 -15.86 -32.33 -11.77
C ASN A 474 -14.56 -32.59 -11.01
N ASN A 475 -13.49 -31.90 -11.38
CA ASN A 475 -12.13 -32.12 -10.86
C ASN A 475 -11.60 -30.99 -9.98
N PHE A 476 -12.13 -29.79 -10.11
CA PHE A 476 -11.68 -28.59 -9.37
C PHE A 476 -12.84 -28.01 -8.58
N ASP A 477 -12.55 -27.48 -7.41
CA ASP A 477 -13.56 -26.79 -6.60
C ASP A 477 -13.94 -25.44 -7.21
N LYS A 478 -12.92 -24.69 -7.68
CA LYS A 478 -13.06 -23.35 -8.22
C LYS A 478 -12.33 -23.21 -9.56
N ILE A 479 -12.94 -22.47 -10.47
CA ILE A 479 -12.34 -22.09 -11.75
C ILE A 479 -12.29 -20.55 -11.82
N ILE A 480 -11.14 -20.00 -12.18
CA ILE A 480 -10.96 -18.56 -12.39
C ILE A 480 -10.45 -18.35 -13.81
N ALA A 481 -11.27 -17.75 -14.66
CA ALA A 481 -10.94 -17.48 -16.05
C ALA A 481 -10.79 -15.97 -16.29
N ILE A 482 -9.68 -15.59 -16.91
CA ILE A 482 -9.43 -14.20 -17.31
C ILE A 482 -9.80 -14.00 -18.77
N ASN A 483 -10.51 -12.91 -19.03
CA ASN A 483 -11.00 -12.55 -20.35
C ASN A 483 -10.59 -11.13 -20.72
N GLY A 484 -10.17 -10.91 -21.97
CA GLY A 484 -9.77 -9.60 -22.48
C GLY A 484 -10.89 -8.78 -23.12
N GLN A 485 -11.86 -9.43 -23.69
CA GLN A 485 -13.01 -8.82 -24.37
C GLN A 485 -14.32 -9.26 -23.73
N GLN A 486 -15.37 -8.45 -23.89
CA GLN A 486 -16.69 -8.82 -23.39
C GLN A 486 -17.18 -10.09 -24.10
N LEU A 487 -17.04 -11.23 -23.42
CA LEU A 487 -17.73 -12.45 -23.86
C LEU A 487 -19.24 -12.20 -23.84
N ASN A 488 -19.94 -12.66 -24.87
CA ASN A 488 -21.38 -12.75 -24.83
C ASN A 488 -21.78 -13.90 -23.89
N ILE A 489 -21.74 -13.62 -22.59
CA ILE A 489 -21.92 -14.61 -21.52
C ILE A 489 -23.33 -15.13 -21.48
N LYS A 490 -24.35 -14.37 -21.93
CA LYS A 490 -25.73 -14.90 -22.04
C LYS A 490 -25.74 -16.17 -22.88
N SER A 491 -24.94 -16.26 -23.97
CA SER A 491 -24.82 -17.45 -24.76
C SER A 491 -23.94 -18.54 -24.13
N LEU A 492 -23.04 -18.17 -23.21
CA LEU A 492 -22.23 -19.13 -22.44
C LEU A 492 -23.08 -19.78 -21.33
N LEU A 493 -23.88 -18.96 -20.62
CA LEU A 493 -24.71 -19.39 -19.48
C LEU A 493 -25.91 -20.27 -19.89
N ILE A 494 -26.45 -20.10 -21.08
CA ILE A 494 -27.58 -20.92 -21.58
C ILE A 494 -27.22 -22.43 -21.63
N HIS A 495 -25.95 -22.76 -21.61
CA HIS A 495 -25.48 -24.16 -21.77
C HIS A 495 -24.82 -24.72 -20.51
N THR A 496 -24.61 -23.90 -19.42
CA THR A 496 -24.06 -24.37 -18.14
C THR A 496 -25.19 -24.89 -17.25
N SER A 497 -24.99 -26.06 -16.67
CA SER A 497 -25.95 -26.69 -15.76
C SER A 497 -26.18 -25.94 -14.45
N ASN A 498 -25.31 -24.96 -14.12
CA ASN A 498 -25.33 -24.21 -12.87
C ASN A 498 -25.10 -22.70 -13.11
N GLU A 499 -26.09 -22.04 -13.69
CA GLU A 499 -26.07 -20.59 -13.98
C GLU A 499 -25.78 -19.72 -12.73
N LYS A 500 -26.24 -20.16 -11.55
CA LYS A 500 -26.10 -19.47 -10.27
C LYS A 500 -24.67 -19.50 -9.70
N ASP A 501 -23.83 -20.40 -10.18
CA ASP A 501 -22.46 -20.59 -9.69
C ASP A 501 -21.40 -19.80 -10.49
N VAL A 502 -21.82 -19.02 -11.49
CA VAL A 502 -20.93 -18.20 -12.32
C VAL A 502 -21.09 -16.73 -11.95
N LYS A 503 -20.00 -16.08 -11.56
CA LYS A 503 -19.95 -14.62 -11.33
C LYS A 503 -18.92 -13.97 -12.22
N ARG A 504 -19.21 -12.72 -12.60
CA ARG A 504 -18.34 -11.90 -13.41
C ARG A 504 -17.92 -10.66 -12.66
N TYR A 505 -16.64 -10.35 -12.77
CA TYR A 505 -16.08 -9.13 -12.22
C TYR A 505 -15.23 -8.41 -13.26
N ARG A 506 -15.24 -7.08 -13.22
CA ARG A 506 -14.35 -6.23 -13.99
C ARG A 506 -13.18 -5.80 -13.09
N ILE A 507 -11.95 -5.99 -13.57
CA ILE A 507 -10.76 -5.40 -12.94
C ILE A 507 -10.80 -3.90 -13.21
N VAL A 508 -10.93 -3.09 -12.16
CA VAL A 508 -10.94 -1.64 -12.28
C VAL A 508 -9.53 -1.05 -12.13
N SER A 509 -9.37 0.16 -12.62
CA SER A 509 -8.11 0.90 -12.42
C SER A 509 -7.91 1.18 -10.92
N LEU A 510 -6.63 1.26 -10.47
CA LEU A 510 -6.32 1.49 -9.06
C LEU A 510 -6.86 2.84 -8.59
N GLY A 511 -7.69 2.81 -7.55
CA GLY A 511 -8.18 3.98 -6.83
C GLY A 511 -7.05 4.69 -6.07
N TYR A 512 -7.38 5.75 -5.34
CA TYR A 512 -6.39 6.54 -4.58
C TYR A 512 -5.70 5.70 -3.51
N GLU A 513 -6.44 4.86 -2.79
CA GLU A 513 -5.89 3.96 -1.77
C GLU A 513 -4.90 2.96 -2.37
N LYS A 514 -5.31 2.19 -3.37
CA LYS A 514 -4.46 1.17 -4.01
C LYS A 514 -3.25 1.79 -4.74
N ARG A 515 -3.39 3.00 -5.29
CA ARG A 515 -2.25 3.76 -5.82
C ARG A 515 -1.25 4.13 -4.73
N ASN A 516 -1.73 4.58 -3.59
CA ASN A 516 -0.86 4.90 -2.46
C ASN A 516 -0.11 3.66 -1.95
N MET A 517 -0.78 2.51 -1.86
CA MET A 517 -0.15 1.22 -1.51
C MET A 517 0.96 0.84 -2.51
N LEU A 518 0.71 1.00 -3.82
CA LEU A 518 1.71 0.70 -4.85
C LEU A 518 2.92 1.63 -4.75
N ILE A 519 2.69 2.92 -4.51
CA ILE A 519 3.75 3.92 -4.33
C ILE A 519 4.54 3.63 -3.05
N ASP A 520 3.89 3.27 -1.95
CA ASP A 520 4.55 2.92 -0.70
C ASP A 520 5.49 1.71 -0.91
N LYS A 521 5.00 0.64 -1.54
CA LYS A 521 5.85 -0.50 -1.93
C LYS A 521 7.05 -0.07 -2.77
N TRP A 522 6.83 0.77 -3.79
CA TRP A 522 7.91 1.26 -4.66
C TRP A 522 8.94 2.09 -3.90
N VAL A 523 8.52 3.00 -3.03
CA VAL A 523 9.41 3.85 -2.25
C VAL A 523 10.23 3.03 -1.24
N ARG A 524 9.66 1.98 -0.67
CA ARG A 524 10.34 1.10 0.31
C ARG A 524 11.32 0.12 -0.34
N LEU A 525 11.28 -0.10 -1.64
CA LEU A 525 12.18 -1.05 -2.32
C LEU A 525 13.65 -0.79 -1.99
N GLY A 526 14.33 -1.80 -1.45
CA GLY A 526 15.74 -1.77 -1.10
C GLY A 526 16.10 -0.86 0.08
N LEU A 527 15.11 -0.43 0.87
CA LEU A 527 15.33 0.15 2.19
C LEU A 527 15.40 -0.97 3.23
N ASP A 528 16.23 -0.79 4.22
CA ASP A 528 16.30 -1.69 5.37
C ASP A 528 15.20 -1.30 6.37
N GLU A 529 14.24 -2.18 6.59
CA GLU A 529 13.11 -1.93 7.50
C GLU A 529 13.54 -1.67 8.94
N LEU A 530 14.70 -2.19 9.36
CA LEU A 530 15.21 -2.02 10.72
C LEU A 530 15.77 -0.62 10.99
N THR A 531 16.20 0.09 9.94
CA THR A 531 16.77 1.44 10.05
C THR A 531 15.88 2.52 9.43
N LEU A 532 14.62 2.17 9.14
CA LEU A 532 13.71 3.00 8.37
C LEU A 532 13.23 4.21 9.17
N ASP A 533 13.50 5.42 8.68
CA ASP A 533 12.84 6.63 9.16
C ASP A 533 11.41 6.68 8.62
N GLN A 534 10.45 6.15 9.36
CA GLN A 534 9.04 6.08 8.96
C GLN A 534 8.47 7.46 8.56
N PRO A 535 8.69 8.57 9.32
CA PRO A 535 8.30 9.90 8.89
C PRO A 535 8.87 10.31 7.52
N ALA A 536 10.15 10.06 7.27
CA ALA A 536 10.78 10.41 5.99
C ALA A 536 10.21 9.59 4.82
N VAL A 537 9.94 8.31 5.03
CA VAL A 537 9.27 7.46 4.02
C VAL A 537 7.86 7.93 3.75
N PHE A 538 7.09 8.25 4.79
CA PHE A 538 5.74 8.79 4.67
C PHE A 538 5.72 10.08 3.83
N ASP A 539 6.63 11.02 4.12
CA ASP A 539 6.76 12.27 3.37
C ASP A 539 7.10 12.00 1.90
N GLN A 540 8.01 11.05 1.64
CA GLN A 540 8.39 10.66 0.28
C GLN A 540 7.23 10.00 -0.48
N VAL A 541 6.49 9.10 0.15
CA VAL A 541 5.30 8.47 -0.43
C VAL A 541 4.25 9.52 -0.78
N LYS A 542 3.99 10.46 0.13
CA LYS A 542 3.05 11.56 -0.08
C LYS A 542 3.45 12.44 -1.26
N LEU A 543 4.72 12.86 -1.32
CA LEU A 543 5.25 13.68 -2.41
C LEU A 543 5.13 12.96 -3.76
N THR A 544 5.56 11.70 -3.80
CA THR A 544 5.50 10.87 -5.02
C THR A 544 4.05 10.65 -5.46
N PHE A 545 3.14 10.45 -4.52
CA PHE A 545 1.71 10.31 -4.80
C PHE A 545 1.12 11.57 -5.43
N ASP A 546 1.45 12.75 -4.91
CA ASP A 546 0.94 14.02 -5.43
C ASP A 546 1.52 14.33 -6.83
N GLN A 547 2.80 14.04 -7.06
CA GLN A 547 3.44 14.12 -8.37
C GLN A 547 2.77 13.16 -9.38
N LEU A 548 2.57 11.91 -8.99
CA LEU A 548 1.94 10.91 -9.85
C LEU A 548 0.50 11.29 -10.21
N ASN A 549 -0.30 11.77 -9.25
CA ASN A 549 -1.66 12.22 -9.53
C ASN A 549 -1.70 13.45 -10.46
N GLY A 550 -0.71 14.31 -10.37
CA GLY A 550 -0.52 15.39 -11.34
C GLY A 550 -0.32 14.86 -12.77
N LEU A 551 0.47 13.79 -12.93
CA LEU A 551 0.73 13.11 -14.22
C LEU A 551 -0.47 12.34 -14.75
N LEU A 552 -1.14 11.55 -13.92
CA LEU A 552 -2.31 10.77 -14.32
C LEU A 552 -3.46 11.67 -14.82
N GLY A 553 -3.50 12.93 -14.34
CA GLY A 553 -4.52 13.88 -14.72
C GLY A 553 -5.93 13.41 -14.30
N GLN A 554 -6.97 14.13 -14.76
CA GLN A 554 -8.35 13.69 -14.59
C GLN A 554 -8.66 12.59 -15.63
N GLN A 555 -8.27 11.34 -15.33
CA GLN A 555 -8.51 10.16 -16.17
C GLN A 555 -7.88 10.22 -17.59
N LEU A 556 -6.86 11.03 -17.80
CA LEU A 556 -6.13 11.04 -19.07
C LEU A 556 -5.39 9.74 -19.33
N ILE A 557 -4.72 9.22 -18.29
CA ILE A 557 -4.09 7.90 -18.29
C ILE A 557 -4.88 7.03 -17.31
N PRO A 558 -5.29 5.82 -17.70
CA PRO A 558 -5.86 4.87 -16.76
C PRO A 558 -4.87 4.58 -15.65
N SER A 559 -5.34 4.54 -14.39
CA SER A 559 -4.51 4.22 -13.24
C SER A 559 -4.21 2.72 -13.16
N TYR A 560 -3.83 2.10 -14.27
CA TYR A 560 -3.37 0.71 -14.27
C TYR A 560 -1.93 0.60 -13.77
N PRO A 561 -1.56 -0.49 -13.09
CA PRO A 561 -0.22 -0.66 -12.51
C PRO A 561 0.92 -0.41 -13.49
N VAL A 562 0.78 -0.83 -14.74
CA VAL A 562 1.80 -0.66 -15.78
C VAL A 562 2.14 0.80 -16.04
N PHE A 563 1.13 1.68 -16.11
CA PHE A 563 1.34 3.11 -16.31
C PHE A 563 1.93 3.76 -15.06
N ILE A 564 1.41 3.42 -13.89
CA ILE A 564 1.90 3.95 -12.61
C ILE A 564 3.38 3.60 -12.42
N LEU A 565 3.76 2.34 -12.60
CA LEU A 565 5.15 1.88 -12.44
C LEU A 565 6.09 2.51 -13.47
N SER A 566 5.66 2.66 -14.72
CA SER A 566 6.45 3.32 -15.75
C SER A 566 6.66 4.81 -15.43
N LEU A 567 5.64 5.48 -14.90
CA LEU A 567 5.74 6.88 -14.46
C LEU A 567 6.64 7.01 -13.22
N LEU A 568 6.54 6.09 -12.25
CA LEU A 568 7.40 6.07 -11.07
C LEU A 568 8.87 5.85 -11.46
N GLN A 569 9.15 4.94 -12.39
CA GLN A 569 10.49 4.76 -12.94
C GLN A 569 11.00 6.04 -13.63
N GLY A 570 10.15 6.72 -14.41
CA GLY A 570 10.47 7.98 -15.06
C GLY A 570 10.79 9.11 -14.07
N LEU A 571 10.00 9.22 -12.99
CA LEU A 571 10.24 10.19 -11.93
C LEU A 571 11.58 9.94 -11.20
N ASN A 572 11.96 8.68 -10.99
CA ASN A 572 13.24 8.32 -10.39
C ASN A 572 14.44 8.52 -11.34
N ALA A 573 14.24 8.39 -12.66
CA ALA A 573 15.28 8.55 -13.67
C ALA A 573 15.57 10.02 -14.02
N SER A 574 14.68 10.95 -13.64
CA SER A 574 14.82 12.39 -14.00
C SER A 574 16.01 13.09 -13.34
N ILE A 575 16.83 12.39 -12.56
CA ILE A 575 18.12 12.89 -12.03
C ILE A 575 19.23 12.91 -13.09
N GLU A 576 19.07 12.23 -14.25
CA GLU A 576 20.14 12.07 -15.25
C GLU A 576 19.84 12.65 -16.66
N PHE A 577 18.70 13.31 -16.90
CA PHE A 577 18.26 13.64 -18.28
C PHE A 577 18.10 15.13 -18.61
N ASP A 578 18.30 15.40 -19.90
CA ASP A 578 18.26 16.67 -20.66
C ASP A 578 17.27 17.71 -20.08
N ILE A 579 17.81 18.79 -19.58
CA ILE A 579 17.14 19.93 -18.93
C ILE A 579 16.15 20.65 -19.89
N SER A 580 16.18 20.36 -21.18
CA SER A 580 15.32 21.02 -22.19
C SER A 580 13.89 20.49 -22.30
N LYS A 581 13.61 19.32 -21.70
CA LYS A 581 12.25 18.71 -21.70
C LYS A 581 11.73 18.57 -20.28
N THR A 582 10.48 18.98 -20.08
CA THR A 582 9.84 18.78 -18.79
C THR A 582 9.81 17.30 -18.43
N SER A 583 10.03 16.97 -17.15
CA SER A 583 10.02 15.58 -16.67
C SER A 583 8.72 14.84 -17.05
N TYR A 584 7.62 15.56 -17.12
CA TYR A 584 6.31 15.04 -17.51
C TYR A 584 6.23 14.69 -19.00
N GLY A 585 6.70 15.54 -19.90
CA GLY A 585 6.74 15.27 -21.35
C GLY A 585 7.60 14.06 -21.66
N TYR A 586 8.71 13.87 -20.92
CA TYR A 586 9.56 12.69 -21.02
C TYR A 586 8.83 11.41 -20.60
N CYS A 587 8.08 11.43 -19.49
CA CYS A 587 7.32 10.26 -19.04
C CYS A 587 6.32 9.77 -20.10
N TYR A 588 5.54 10.67 -20.69
CA TYR A 588 4.58 10.31 -21.74
C TYR A 588 5.26 9.82 -23.02
N SER A 589 6.34 10.47 -23.43
CA SER A 589 7.14 10.02 -24.58
C SER A 589 7.70 8.63 -24.35
N SER A 590 8.21 8.37 -23.14
CA SER A 590 8.78 7.08 -22.74
C SER A 590 7.75 5.96 -22.73
N LEU A 591 6.52 6.21 -22.30
CA LEU A 591 5.42 5.24 -22.35
C LEU A 591 5.13 4.81 -23.80
N ILE A 592 5.01 5.77 -24.73
CA ILE A 592 4.74 5.50 -26.14
C ILE A 592 5.92 4.75 -26.78
N MET A 593 7.16 5.20 -26.51
CA MET A 593 8.37 4.54 -27.02
C MET A 593 8.52 3.11 -26.51
N ALA A 594 8.27 2.89 -25.20
CA ALA A 594 8.34 1.55 -24.59
C ALA A 594 7.34 0.58 -25.22
N SER A 595 6.12 1.04 -25.51
CA SER A 595 5.10 0.25 -26.22
C SER A 595 5.57 -0.17 -27.63
N LEU A 596 6.19 0.73 -28.40
CA LEU A 596 6.74 0.41 -29.73
C LEU A 596 7.92 -0.57 -29.65
N ILE A 597 8.83 -0.37 -28.70
CA ILE A 597 10.01 -1.26 -28.53
C ILE A 597 9.57 -2.68 -28.14
N LYS A 598 8.54 -2.81 -27.30
CA LYS A 598 7.98 -4.11 -26.90
C LYS A 598 7.51 -4.96 -28.08
N THR A 599 7.05 -4.35 -29.17
CA THR A 599 6.62 -5.05 -30.41
C THR A 599 7.77 -5.38 -31.36
N GLY A 600 9.03 -5.24 -30.93
CA GLY A 600 10.20 -5.51 -31.77
C GLY A 600 10.49 -4.39 -32.77
N THR A 601 9.98 -3.17 -32.55
CA THR A 601 10.37 -2.01 -33.37
C THR A 601 11.79 -1.58 -33.01
N ASP A 602 12.69 -1.52 -33.99
CA ASP A 602 14.06 -1.06 -33.81
C ASP A 602 14.08 0.37 -33.25
N LYS A 603 14.96 0.60 -32.26
CA LYS A 603 15.09 1.91 -31.60
C LYS A 603 15.34 3.04 -32.58
N ASN A 604 16.08 2.78 -33.66
CA ASN A 604 16.36 3.75 -34.70
C ASN A 604 15.14 4.15 -35.53
N LYS A 605 14.12 3.29 -35.59
CA LYS A 605 12.86 3.54 -36.33
C LYS A 605 11.77 4.19 -35.48
N VAL A 606 11.89 4.14 -34.14
CA VAL A 606 10.88 4.66 -33.22
C VAL A 606 10.61 6.15 -33.44
N SER A 607 11.65 6.96 -33.67
CA SER A 607 11.51 8.39 -33.91
C SER A 607 10.73 8.69 -35.20
N GLY A 608 10.95 7.92 -36.26
CA GLY A 608 10.22 8.02 -37.53
C GLY A 608 8.73 7.63 -37.38
N VAL A 609 8.45 6.59 -36.58
CA VAL A 609 7.07 6.19 -36.26
C VAL A 609 6.36 7.28 -35.46
N LEU A 610 7.04 7.85 -34.44
CA LEU A 610 6.46 8.93 -33.63
C LEU A 610 6.19 10.20 -34.43
N LYS A 611 7.08 10.53 -35.39
CA LYS A 611 6.85 11.66 -36.28
C LYS A 611 5.63 11.43 -37.17
N TYR A 612 5.55 10.29 -37.82
CA TYR A 612 4.38 9.92 -38.62
C TYR A 612 3.08 10.02 -37.81
N LEU A 613 3.09 9.43 -36.61
CA LEU A 613 1.91 9.47 -35.72
C LEU A 613 1.51 10.89 -35.32
N ALA A 614 2.47 11.77 -35.04
CA ALA A 614 2.19 13.16 -34.68
C ALA A 614 1.56 13.91 -35.85
N ASP A 615 2.12 13.74 -37.07
CA ASP A 615 1.58 14.33 -38.30
C ASP A 615 0.17 13.76 -38.62
N PHE A 616 -0.03 12.46 -38.48
CA PHE A 616 -1.34 11.82 -38.68
C PHE A 616 -2.37 12.25 -37.64
N ALA A 617 -2.00 12.30 -36.36
CA ALA A 617 -2.90 12.75 -35.29
C ALA A 617 -3.35 14.19 -35.49
N TYR A 618 -2.45 15.10 -35.91
CA TYR A 618 -2.78 16.47 -36.22
C TYR A 618 -3.66 16.59 -37.46
N PHE A 619 -3.37 15.82 -38.51
CA PHE A 619 -4.23 15.76 -39.71
C PHE A 619 -5.65 15.31 -39.30
N PHE A 620 -5.78 14.26 -38.51
CA PHE A 620 -7.07 13.78 -38.03
C PHE A 620 -7.79 14.81 -37.17
N TYR A 621 -7.07 15.52 -36.27
CA TYR A 621 -7.59 16.60 -35.46
C TYR A 621 -8.21 17.75 -36.29
N LYS A 622 -7.55 18.12 -37.37
CA LYS A 622 -8.00 19.22 -38.27
C LYS A 622 -9.13 18.77 -39.20
N SER A 623 -9.03 17.58 -39.79
CA SER A 623 -9.99 17.11 -40.80
C SER A 623 -11.29 16.57 -40.27
N SER A 624 -11.28 16.11 -39.00
CA SER A 624 -12.43 15.43 -38.38
C SER A 624 -12.59 15.84 -36.91
N PRO A 625 -12.91 17.13 -36.61
CA PRO A 625 -12.88 17.69 -35.27
C PRO A 625 -13.73 16.92 -34.23
N ASN A 626 -14.83 16.28 -34.63
CA ASN A 626 -15.75 15.60 -33.71
C ASN A 626 -15.67 14.06 -33.81
N ALA A 627 -14.80 13.53 -34.66
CA ALA A 627 -14.69 12.08 -34.83
C ALA A 627 -13.84 11.44 -33.71
N LYS A 628 -14.31 10.32 -33.18
CA LYS A 628 -13.60 9.50 -32.20
C LYS A 628 -12.81 8.37 -32.84
N CYS A 629 -13.06 8.07 -34.11
CA CYS A 629 -12.42 7.01 -34.88
C CYS A 629 -12.15 7.45 -36.31
N PHE A 630 -11.21 6.79 -36.95
CA PHE A 630 -10.84 7.01 -38.36
C PHE A 630 -10.91 5.68 -39.11
N SER A 631 -11.09 5.77 -40.47
CA SER A 631 -11.14 4.57 -41.31
C SER A 631 -9.74 4.12 -41.72
N LYS A 632 -9.61 2.83 -42.01
CA LYS A 632 -8.41 2.26 -42.63
C LYS A 632 -8.02 3.01 -43.93
N LYS A 633 -9.02 3.38 -44.72
CA LYS A 633 -8.86 4.18 -45.92
C LYS A 633 -8.19 5.53 -45.65
N SER A 634 -8.69 6.30 -44.65
CA SER A 634 -8.11 7.57 -44.25
C SER A 634 -6.65 7.44 -43.78
N PHE A 635 -6.32 6.40 -43.02
CA PHE A 635 -4.96 6.12 -42.60
C PHE A 635 -4.03 5.82 -43.80
N THR A 636 -4.48 5.00 -44.76
CA THR A 636 -3.70 4.62 -45.92
C THR A 636 -3.51 5.78 -46.92
N GLU A 637 -4.56 6.61 -47.11
CA GLU A 637 -4.47 7.81 -47.94
C GLU A 637 -3.49 8.85 -47.38
N PHE A 638 -3.51 9.05 -46.06
CA PHE A 638 -2.54 9.91 -45.37
C PHE A 638 -1.12 9.34 -45.51
N TRP A 639 -0.94 8.03 -45.27
CA TRP A 639 0.35 7.37 -45.44
C TRP A 639 0.90 7.57 -46.87
N SER A 640 0.07 7.40 -47.90
CA SER A 640 0.47 7.56 -49.31
C SER A 640 0.90 9.00 -49.64
N LYS A 641 0.33 10.01 -48.98
CA LYS A 641 0.78 11.42 -49.10
C LYS A 641 2.11 11.61 -48.36
N TYR A 642 2.22 11.07 -47.17
CA TYR A 642 3.40 11.17 -46.32
C TYR A 642 4.62 10.52 -46.97
N ASP A 643 4.45 9.36 -47.64
CA ASP A 643 5.50 8.61 -48.32
C ASP A 643 6.10 9.37 -49.51
N ARG A 644 5.36 10.32 -50.12
CA ARG A 644 5.88 11.19 -51.17
C ARG A 644 6.79 12.31 -50.67
N GLU A 645 6.64 12.71 -49.45
CA GLU A 645 7.37 13.83 -48.85
C GLU A 645 8.47 13.37 -47.89
N TYR A 646 8.27 12.22 -47.25
CA TYR A 646 9.15 11.65 -46.25
C TYR A 646 9.45 10.18 -46.57
N ASN A 647 10.41 9.61 -45.88
CA ASN A 647 10.72 8.16 -45.94
C ASN A 647 10.18 7.43 -44.71
N PRO A 648 8.93 6.97 -44.70
CA PRO A 648 8.36 6.31 -43.53
C PRO A 648 9.08 4.98 -43.24
N PRO A 649 9.26 4.61 -41.94
CA PRO A 649 10.08 3.45 -41.57
C PRO A 649 9.46 2.10 -41.94
N PHE A 650 8.16 2.05 -42.26
CA PHE A 650 7.39 0.85 -42.58
C PHE A 650 6.31 1.15 -43.64
N ALA A 651 5.93 0.16 -44.44
CA ALA A 651 4.75 0.23 -45.30
C ALA A 651 3.45 0.40 -44.46
N ALA A 652 2.41 1.00 -45.05
CA ALA A 652 1.17 1.33 -44.34
C ALA A 652 0.55 0.19 -43.54
N THR A 653 0.46 -1.00 -44.15
CA THR A 653 -0.13 -2.19 -43.51
C THR A 653 0.72 -2.72 -42.36
N GLU A 654 2.04 -2.75 -42.53
CA GLU A 654 2.97 -3.17 -41.46
C GLU A 654 3.00 -2.15 -40.32
N LEU A 655 2.96 -0.85 -40.63
CA LEU A 655 2.90 0.22 -39.64
C LEU A 655 1.61 0.10 -38.81
N LEU A 656 0.44 -0.04 -39.47
CA LEU A 656 -0.84 -0.20 -38.78
C LEU A 656 -0.82 -1.42 -37.85
N ARG A 657 -0.32 -2.58 -38.35
CA ARG A 657 -0.20 -3.80 -37.52
C ARG A 657 0.66 -3.57 -36.27
N ARG A 658 1.84 -2.94 -36.42
CA ARG A 658 2.74 -2.64 -35.31
C ARG A 658 2.12 -1.67 -34.30
N LEU A 659 1.32 -0.72 -34.75
CA LEU A 659 0.62 0.22 -33.88
C LEU A 659 -0.50 -0.44 -33.08
N LEU A 660 -1.18 -1.43 -33.68
CA LEU A 660 -2.15 -2.30 -32.99
C LEU A 660 -1.46 -3.22 -31.97
N ASP A 661 -0.37 -3.88 -32.37
CA ASP A 661 0.43 -4.74 -31.50
C ASP A 661 1.05 -3.96 -30.31
N ALA A 662 1.37 -2.67 -30.51
CA ALA A 662 1.87 -1.77 -29.49
C ALA A 662 0.78 -1.17 -28.59
N ASP A 663 -0.49 -1.50 -28.84
CA ASP A 663 -1.65 -0.91 -28.15
C ASP A 663 -1.70 0.63 -28.21
N LEU A 664 -1.14 1.22 -29.27
CA LEU A 664 -1.25 2.65 -29.55
C LEU A 664 -2.52 2.97 -30.32
N LEU A 665 -2.93 2.05 -31.18
CA LEU A 665 -4.22 2.06 -31.86
C LEU A 665 -5.01 0.80 -31.48
N ARG A 666 -6.33 0.89 -31.56
CA ARG A 666 -7.25 -0.24 -31.38
C ARG A 666 -8.21 -0.31 -32.56
N GLU A 667 -8.54 -1.53 -32.94
CA GLU A 667 -9.57 -1.82 -33.94
C GLU A 667 -10.95 -1.79 -33.23
N LEU A 668 -11.90 -1.08 -33.80
CA LEU A 668 -13.28 -1.02 -33.32
C LEU A 668 -14.17 -1.97 -34.10
N ASP A 669 -13.94 -2.01 -35.41
CA ASP A 669 -14.51 -2.95 -36.36
C ASP A 669 -13.53 -3.13 -37.54
N SER A 670 -13.86 -3.99 -38.50
CA SER A 670 -12.98 -4.36 -39.63
C SER A 670 -12.43 -3.17 -40.44
N GLU A 671 -13.02 -1.99 -40.35
CA GLU A 671 -12.66 -0.81 -41.15
C GLU A 671 -12.41 0.46 -40.29
N SER A 672 -12.69 0.41 -38.97
CA SER A 672 -12.63 1.57 -38.08
C SER A 672 -11.61 1.39 -36.96
N TYR A 673 -10.78 2.38 -36.75
CA TYR A 673 -9.69 2.41 -35.77
C TYR A 673 -9.76 3.66 -34.90
N SER A 674 -9.26 3.55 -33.68
CA SER A 674 -9.09 4.72 -32.78
C SER A 674 -7.75 4.67 -32.07
N PHE A 675 -7.30 5.80 -31.52
CA PHE A 675 -6.22 5.78 -30.54
C PHE A 675 -6.67 5.02 -29.29
N SER A 676 -5.81 4.14 -28.77
CA SER A 676 -6.16 3.27 -27.64
C SER A 676 -6.48 4.05 -26.38
N TYR A 677 -5.76 5.13 -26.15
CA TYR A 677 -5.97 6.04 -25.02
C TYR A 677 -5.96 7.49 -25.47
N LYS A 678 -6.82 8.31 -24.87
CA LYS A 678 -6.94 9.75 -25.19
C LYS A 678 -5.62 10.51 -25.07
N TYR A 679 -4.78 10.18 -24.06
CA TYR A 679 -3.52 10.87 -23.86
C TYR A 679 -2.55 10.70 -25.02
N ILE A 680 -2.56 9.55 -25.70
CA ILE A 680 -1.70 9.30 -26.87
C ILE A 680 -2.05 10.30 -27.99
N PHE A 681 -3.34 10.44 -28.25
CA PHE A 681 -3.84 11.36 -29.26
C PHE A 681 -3.48 12.81 -28.92
N TYR A 682 -3.79 13.28 -27.70
CA TYR A 682 -3.54 14.65 -27.27
C TYR A 682 -2.04 14.98 -27.26
N PHE A 683 -1.21 14.06 -26.77
CA PHE A 683 0.25 14.19 -26.75
C PHE A 683 0.83 14.31 -28.16
N LEU A 684 0.38 13.49 -29.11
CA LEU A 684 0.87 13.51 -30.49
C LEU A 684 0.43 14.78 -31.25
N VAL A 685 -0.82 15.23 -31.06
CA VAL A 685 -1.32 16.50 -31.62
C VAL A 685 -0.51 17.66 -31.07
N ALA A 686 -0.31 17.71 -29.76
CA ALA A 686 0.49 18.74 -29.11
C ALA A 686 1.94 18.75 -29.60
N LYS A 687 2.53 17.58 -29.82
CA LYS A 687 3.88 17.45 -30.38
C LYS A 687 3.98 18.09 -31.75
N LYS A 688 3.00 17.88 -32.62
CA LYS A 688 2.98 18.51 -33.95
C LYS A 688 2.75 20.02 -33.85
N ILE A 689 1.82 20.49 -33.02
CA ILE A 689 1.59 21.92 -32.79
C ILE A 689 2.88 22.59 -32.29
N SER A 690 3.60 21.92 -31.39
CA SER A 690 4.90 22.38 -30.88
C SER A 690 5.91 22.60 -32.01
N GLU A 691 6.00 21.68 -32.97
CA GLU A 691 6.86 21.84 -34.15
C GLU A 691 6.45 23.07 -35.00
N LEU A 692 5.13 23.26 -35.23
CA LEU A 692 4.60 24.42 -35.99
C LEU A 692 4.87 25.73 -35.27
N VAL A 693 4.66 25.83 -33.97
CA VAL A 693 4.96 26.99 -33.14
C VAL A 693 6.44 27.38 -33.22
N ASN A 694 7.34 26.39 -33.18
CA ASN A 694 8.78 26.62 -33.29
C ASN A 694 9.18 27.15 -34.68
N LEU A 695 8.46 26.74 -35.71
CA LEU A 695 8.67 27.23 -37.08
C LEU A 695 7.99 28.59 -37.34
N GLY A 696 7.17 29.10 -36.40
CA GLY A 696 6.39 30.33 -36.58
C GLY A 696 5.16 30.14 -37.47
N ASP A 697 4.70 28.94 -37.70
CA ASP A 697 3.60 28.55 -38.61
C ASP A 697 2.41 27.93 -37.83
N ASP A 698 2.11 28.48 -36.66
CA ASP A 698 1.05 27.94 -35.79
C ASP A 698 -0.38 28.36 -36.21
N ASN A 699 -0.50 29.32 -37.15
CA ASN A 699 -1.78 29.77 -37.71
C ASN A 699 -2.87 30.08 -36.66
N GLY A 700 -2.49 30.61 -35.48
CA GLY A 700 -3.40 30.98 -34.39
C GLY A 700 -4.00 29.80 -33.64
N ILE A 701 -3.45 28.57 -33.78
CA ILE A 701 -3.97 27.37 -33.09
C ILE A 701 -3.86 27.48 -31.57
N VAL A 702 -2.78 28.10 -31.05
CA VAL A 702 -2.59 28.30 -29.61
C VAL A 702 -3.68 29.19 -29.03
N LYS A 703 -3.98 30.33 -29.71
CA LYS A 703 -5.08 31.20 -29.32
C LYS A 703 -6.42 30.42 -29.29
N TYR A 704 -6.69 29.66 -30.35
CA TYR A 704 -7.89 28.82 -30.42
C TYR A 704 -7.99 27.84 -29.23
N LEU A 705 -6.88 27.18 -28.84
CA LEU A 705 -6.86 26.27 -27.68
C LEU A 705 -7.17 27.02 -26.38
N CYS A 706 -6.58 28.20 -26.18
CA CYS A 706 -6.79 29.04 -25.00
C CYS A 706 -8.23 29.57 -24.90
N GLU A 707 -8.90 29.87 -26.00
CA GLU A 707 -10.30 30.31 -26.03
C GLU A 707 -11.30 29.18 -25.82
N ASN A 708 -10.90 27.92 -26.02
CA ASN A 708 -11.74 26.73 -25.93
C ASN A 708 -11.39 25.78 -24.76
N LEU A 709 -10.90 26.31 -23.64
CA LEU A 709 -10.51 25.50 -22.47
C LEU A 709 -11.66 24.70 -21.83
N HIS A 710 -12.92 25.12 -22.06
CA HIS A 710 -14.09 24.37 -21.61
C HIS A 710 -14.22 23.00 -22.29
N LYS A 711 -13.61 22.81 -23.48
CA LYS A 711 -13.56 21.55 -24.19
C LYS A 711 -12.40 20.69 -23.65
N GLU A 712 -12.72 19.44 -23.27
CA GLU A 712 -11.73 18.52 -22.67
C GLU A 712 -10.50 18.34 -23.57
N ARG A 713 -10.74 18.17 -24.86
CA ARG A 713 -9.70 17.89 -25.85
C ARG A 713 -8.72 19.06 -25.98
N GLU A 714 -9.22 20.27 -26.17
CA GLU A 714 -8.43 21.49 -26.38
C GLU A 714 -7.60 21.81 -25.13
N ALA A 715 -8.19 21.72 -23.94
CA ALA A 715 -7.50 21.95 -22.67
C ALA A 715 -6.34 20.96 -22.48
N ASN A 716 -6.54 19.68 -22.80
CA ASN A 716 -5.50 18.66 -22.64
C ASN A 716 -4.41 18.77 -23.70
N ILE A 717 -4.75 19.12 -24.96
CA ILE A 717 -3.73 19.41 -25.98
C ILE A 717 -2.86 20.60 -25.53
N LEU A 718 -3.43 21.65 -24.94
CA LEU A 718 -2.67 22.78 -24.44
C LEU A 718 -1.75 22.38 -23.26
N ILE A 719 -2.20 21.51 -22.34
CA ILE A 719 -1.37 20.96 -21.26
C ILE A 719 -0.16 20.21 -21.86
N PHE A 720 -0.38 19.35 -22.85
CA PHE A 720 0.71 18.62 -23.51
C PHE A 720 1.62 19.53 -24.33
N LEU A 721 1.09 20.62 -24.92
CA LEU A 721 1.88 21.59 -25.62
C LEU A 721 2.89 22.28 -24.68
N VAL A 722 2.48 22.63 -23.48
CA VAL A 722 3.35 23.15 -22.43
C VAL A 722 4.51 22.19 -22.12
N TYR A 723 4.26 20.87 -22.14
CA TYR A 723 5.31 19.89 -21.92
C TYR A 723 6.34 19.78 -23.05
N HIS A 724 5.95 20.16 -24.29
CA HIS A 724 6.84 20.03 -25.44
C HIS A 724 7.75 21.23 -25.65
N ASN A 725 7.31 22.48 -25.41
CA ASN A 725 8.01 23.66 -25.91
C ASN A 725 8.55 24.63 -24.87
N GLY A 726 8.19 24.44 -23.56
CA GLY A 726 8.28 25.64 -22.74
C GLY A 726 7.26 26.71 -23.17
N VAL A 727 7.06 27.74 -22.35
CA VAL A 727 5.87 28.61 -22.43
C VAL A 727 6.12 29.98 -23.05
N ASP A 728 7.36 30.33 -23.41
CA ASP A 728 7.73 31.72 -23.79
C ASP A 728 6.87 32.32 -24.91
N LYS A 729 6.41 31.50 -25.84
CA LYS A 729 5.58 31.97 -26.97
C LYS A 729 4.07 31.97 -26.73
N GLN A 730 3.60 31.27 -25.66
CA GLN A 730 2.17 31.11 -25.33
C GLN A 730 1.74 31.91 -24.10
N MET A 731 2.67 32.61 -23.46
CA MET A 731 2.44 33.25 -22.17
C MET A 731 1.34 34.32 -22.26
N ASP A 732 1.37 35.13 -23.28
CA ASP A 732 0.42 36.25 -23.42
C ASP A 732 -1.00 35.74 -23.69
N GLU A 733 -1.14 34.64 -24.47
CA GLU A 733 -2.44 34.03 -24.74
C GLU A 733 -3.01 33.36 -23.48
N LEU A 734 -2.16 32.76 -22.68
CA LEU A 734 -2.57 32.17 -21.39
C LEU A 734 -2.95 33.22 -20.35
N LYS A 735 -2.19 34.34 -20.26
CA LYS A 735 -2.55 35.46 -19.40
C LYS A 735 -3.90 36.06 -19.81
N PHE A 736 -4.11 36.26 -21.10
CA PHE A 736 -5.40 36.74 -21.63
C PHE A 736 -6.54 35.77 -21.28
N ALA A 737 -6.36 34.48 -21.56
CA ALA A 737 -7.36 33.46 -21.23
C ALA A 737 -7.71 33.42 -19.72
N SER A 738 -6.74 33.72 -18.85
CA SER A 738 -6.95 33.77 -17.42
C SER A 738 -7.69 35.02 -16.92
N TRP A 739 -7.70 36.06 -17.71
CA TRP A 739 -8.43 37.28 -17.37
C TRP A 739 -9.92 37.16 -17.64
N LEU A 740 -10.34 36.36 -18.63
CA LEU A 740 -11.72 36.23 -19.09
C LEU A 740 -12.71 35.65 -18.01
N PRO A 741 -12.39 34.56 -17.27
CA PRO A 741 -13.37 34.03 -16.31
C PRO A 741 -13.66 35.01 -15.19
N PHE A 742 -14.95 35.30 -14.99
CA PHE A 742 -15.42 36.20 -13.94
C PHE A 742 -14.80 37.61 -14.01
N GLU A 743 -14.58 38.14 -15.21
CA GLU A 743 -13.90 39.44 -15.45
C GLU A 743 -14.60 40.60 -14.75
N ASP A 744 -15.92 40.51 -14.56
CA ASP A 744 -16.76 41.53 -13.91
C ASP A 744 -16.64 41.52 -12.38
N TYR A 745 -15.97 40.53 -11.78
CA TYR A 745 -15.88 40.36 -10.33
C TYR A 745 -14.54 40.87 -9.81
N VAL A 746 -14.62 41.59 -8.68
CA VAL A 746 -13.44 42.06 -7.95
C VAL A 746 -12.91 40.88 -7.12
N PRO A 747 -11.58 40.59 -7.18
CA PRO A 747 -11.00 39.54 -6.39
C PRO A 747 -11.26 39.72 -4.88
N ILE A 748 -11.61 38.65 -4.17
CA ILE A 748 -11.76 38.70 -2.71
C ILE A 748 -10.44 39.06 -2.03
N THR A 749 -10.54 39.72 -0.88
CA THR A 749 -9.37 40.14 -0.09
C THR A 749 -9.35 39.54 1.31
N LEU A 750 -10.50 39.23 1.90
CA LEU A 750 -10.73 38.91 3.31
C LEU A 750 -10.37 40.06 4.28
N ASN A 751 -10.27 41.29 3.79
CA ASN A 751 -10.24 42.48 4.63
C ASN A 751 -11.61 42.71 5.27
N LYS A 752 -11.67 43.40 6.41
CA LYS A 752 -12.93 43.63 7.18
C LYS A 752 -14.09 44.27 6.40
N LYS A 753 -13.80 44.92 5.27
CA LYS A 753 -14.80 45.54 4.38
C LYS A 753 -15.21 44.65 3.19
N ASP A 754 -14.54 43.51 3.06
CA ASP A 754 -14.83 42.55 1.98
C ASP A 754 -16.19 41.88 2.26
N PRO A 755 -17.10 41.80 1.28
CA PRO A 755 -18.41 41.12 1.45
C PRO A 755 -18.26 39.70 1.99
N LEU A 756 -17.34 38.92 1.43
CA LEU A 756 -17.07 37.55 1.90
C LEU A 756 -16.66 37.52 3.38
N PHE A 757 -15.81 38.47 3.82
CA PHE A 757 -15.45 38.57 5.23
C PHE A 757 -16.67 38.80 6.11
N ILE A 758 -17.58 39.69 5.72
CA ILE A 758 -18.78 40.04 6.48
C ILE A 758 -19.66 38.81 6.64
N ASP A 759 -19.90 38.07 5.55
CA ASP A 759 -20.72 36.86 5.56
C ASP A 759 -20.12 35.76 6.44
N LEU A 760 -18.81 35.47 6.30
CA LEU A 760 -18.14 34.47 7.11
C LEU A 760 -17.99 34.88 8.57
N ASN A 761 -17.85 36.18 8.85
CA ASN A 761 -17.79 36.68 10.22
C ASN A 761 -19.12 36.50 10.96
N SER A 762 -20.26 36.49 10.26
CA SER A 762 -21.58 36.23 10.85
C SER A 762 -21.69 34.81 11.47
N ILE A 763 -20.91 33.85 10.96
CA ILE A 763 -20.88 32.45 11.43
C ILE A 763 -19.58 32.08 12.15
N VAL A 764 -18.72 33.02 12.45
CA VAL A 764 -17.37 32.75 12.97
C VAL A 764 -17.39 31.90 14.24
N ASP A 765 -18.36 32.10 15.12
CA ASP A 765 -18.49 31.31 16.36
C ASP A 765 -18.94 29.85 16.10
N ASP A 766 -19.67 29.62 14.99
CA ASP A 766 -20.11 28.28 14.59
C ASP A 766 -18.98 27.47 13.95
N ILE A 767 -18.06 28.14 13.22
CA ILE A 767 -16.89 27.48 12.58
C ILE A 767 -15.66 27.41 13.48
N LYS A 768 -15.67 28.04 14.64
CA LYS A 768 -14.53 28.19 15.54
C LYS A 768 -13.97 26.84 16.01
N ALA A 769 -12.78 26.52 15.57
CA ALA A 769 -12.07 25.36 16.05
C ALA A 769 -11.62 25.54 17.50
N LYS A 770 -11.94 24.56 18.37
CA LYS A 770 -11.64 24.63 19.82
C LYS A 770 -10.67 23.54 20.27
N VAL A 771 -10.49 22.51 19.45
CA VAL A 771 -9.82 21.29 19.86
C VAL A 771 -8.81 20.85 18.80
N LEU A 772 -7.64 20.42 19.26
CA LEU A 772 -6.64 19.69 18.47
C LEU A 772 -6.48 18.31 19.10
N ARG A 773 -6.76 17.27 18.32
CA ARG A 773 -6.59 15.88 18.78
C ARG A 773 -5.10 15.53 18.81
N ASN A 774 -4.69 14.86 19.86
CA ASN A 774 -3.29 14.48 20.08
C ASN A 774 -2.98 13.06 19.62
N ASP A 775 -4.00 12.21 19.58
CA ASP A 775 -3.96 10.78 19.28
C ASP A 775 -4.19 10.44 17.78
N VAL A 776 -4.11 11.41 16.87
CA VAL A 776 -4.29 11.17 15.44
C VAL A 776 -3.00 10.64 14.84
N ASP A 777 -3.08 9.41 14.30
CA ASP A 777 -2.01 8.84 13.48
C ASP A 777 -2.13 9.37 12.03
N PRO A 778 -1.06 10.00 11.49
CA PRO A 778 -1.07 10.51 10.11
C PRO A 778 -1.28 9.43 9.04
N LEU A 779 -0.83 8.20 9.28
CA LEU A 779 -1.05 7.08 8.35
C LEU A 779 -2.53 6.70 8.27
N GLU A 780 -3.18 6.50 9.42
CA GLU A 780 -4.61 6.19 9.46
C GLU A 780 -5.48 7.31 8.89
N GLU A 781 -5.15 8.56 9.22
CA GLU A 781 -5.90 9.71 8.72
C GLU A 781 -5.78 9.83 7.19
N ARG A 782 -4.57 9.63 6.65
CA ARG A 782 -4.35 9.59 5.21
C ARG A 782 -5.14 8.46 4.55
N GLN A 783 -5.14 7.27 5.12
CA GLN A 783 -5.89 6.13 4.59
C GLN A 783 -7.39 6.46 4.52
N LYS A 784 -7.99 6.99 5.60
CA LYS A 784 -9.40 7.42 5.64
C LYS A 784 -9.72 8.46 4.56
N GLN A 785 -8.80 9.40 4.32
CA GLN A 785 -8.98 10.41 3.27
C GLN A 785 -8.93 9.81 1.87
N LEU A 786 -8.03 8.85 1.61
CA LEU A 786 -7.92 8.17 0.32
C LEU A 786 -9.15 7.30 0.03
N GLU A 787 -9.61 6.52 1.01
CA GLU A 787 -10.86 5.75 0.92
C GLU A 787 -12.09 6.65 0.66
N SER A 788 -12.15 7.82 1.33
CA SER A 788 -13.22 8.78 1.10
C SER A 788 -13.21 9.34 -0.33
N LYS A 789 -12.03 9.63 -0.87
CA LYS A 789 -11.87 10.07 -2.28
C LYS A 789 -12.33 8.96 -3.25
N ASP A 790 -11.97 7.71 -3.00
CA ASP A 790 -12.40 6.58 -3.82
C ASP A 790 -13.92 6.40 -3.79
N LYS A 791 -14.55 6.59 -2.63
CA LYS A 791 -16.03 6.55 -2.50
C LYS A 791 -16.69 7.67 -3.29
N ILE A 792 -16.15 8.88 -3.26
CA ILE A 792 -16.66 10.03 -4.02
C ILE A 792 -16.54 9.77 -5.53
N ASP A 793 -15.36 9.38 -6.01
CA ASP A 793 -15.13 9.10 -7.44
C ASP A 793 -16.07 7.99 -7.96
N ARG A 794 -16.33 6.99 -7.13
CA ARG A 794 -17.27 5.90 -7.46
C ARG A 794 -18.74 6.38 -7.45
N SER A 795 -19.10 7.35 -6.63
CA SER A 795 -20.46 7.93 -6.57
C SER A 795 -20.73 8.93 -7.69
N ASP A 796 -19.74 9.70 -8.10
CA ASP A 796 -19.87 10.74 -9.13
C ASP A 796 -20.12 10.18 -10.54
N THR A 797 -19.89 8.88 -10.76
CA THR A 797 -20.25 8.23 -12.03
C THR A 797 -21.77 8.20 -12.32
N LYS A 798 -22.63 8.61 -11.36
CA LYS A 798 -24.11 8.65 -11.50
C LYS A 798 -24.69 10.04 -11.76
N THR A 799 -24.06 11.08 -11.27
CA THR A 799 -24.48 12.44 -11.63
C THR A 799 -24.06 12.72 -13.06
N SER A 800 -24.98 13.05 -13.92
CA SER A 800 -24.69 13.52 -15.27
C SER A 800 -23.83 14.79 -15.12
N LEU A 801 -22.50 14.63 -15.26
CA LEU A 801 -21.59 15.77 -15.33
C LEU A 801 -22.07 16.70 -16.47
N PRO A 802 -21.96 18.03 -16.30
CA PRO A 802 -22.28 18.97 -17.37
C PRO A 802 -21.55 18.57 -18.65
N THR A 803 -22.26 18.55 -19.76
CA THR A 803 -21.72 18.23 -21.08
C THR A 803 -21.05 19.46 -21.71
N GLU A 804 -20.25 19.29 -22.78
CA GLU A 804 -19.68 20.42 -23.53
C GLU A 804 -20.77 21.40 -23.99
N LYS A 805 -21.96 20.91 -24.34
CA LYS A 805 -23.12 21.74 -24.71
C LYS A 805 -23.62 22.60 -23.55
N ASP A 806 -23.64 22.06 -22.33
CA ASP A 806 -24.03 22.83 -21.15
C ASP A 806 -23.06 23.97 -20.89
N PHE A 807 -21.75 23.74 -21.07
CA PHE A 807 -20.73 24.79 -20.98
C PHE A 807 -20.83 25.82 -22.08
N GLU A 808 -21.24 25.44 -23.31
CA GLU A 808 -21.48 26.37 -24.41
C GLU A 808 -22.72 27.26 -24.14
N GLN A 809 -23.75 26.74 -23.48
CA GLN A 809 -25.01 27.44 -23.22
C GLN A 809 -25.01 28.27 -21.94
N ASN A 810 -24.19 27.93 -20.95
CA ASN A 810 -24.14 28.60 -19.66
C ASN A 810 -22.76 29.21 -19.38
N LYS A 811 -22.69 30.57 -19.40
CA LYS A 811 -21.45 31.33 -19.17
C LYS A 811 -20.84 31.00 -17.80
N ASP A 812 -21.64 30.93 -16.75
CA ASP A 812 -21.16 30.73 -15.38
C ASP A 812 -20.53 29.34 -15.20
N LEU A 813 -21.19 28.29 -15.71
CA LEU A 813 -20.63 26.93 -15.70
C LEU A 813 -19.33 26.86 -16.50
N ARG A 814 -19.28 27.54 -17.65
CA ARG A 814 -18.06 27.60 -18.47
C ARG A 814 -16.95 28.34 -17.73
N ASP A 815 -17.22 29.47 -17.08
CA ASP A 815 -16.21 30.25 -16.35
C ASP A 815 -15.70 29.51 -15.12
N ILE A 816 -16.55 28.75 -14.40
CA ILE A 816 -16.14 27.86 -13.34
C ILE A 816 -15.16 26.81 -13.90
N ASN A 817 -15.53 26.09 -14.96
CA ASN A 817 -14.68 25.07 -15.55
C ASN A 817 -13.34 25.65 -16.06
N ASN A 818 -13.39 26.78 -16.76
CA ASN A 818 -12.21 27.48 -17.26
C ASN A 818 -11.27 27.91 -16.13
N THR A 819 -11.79 28.41 -15.01
CA THR A 819 -11.01 28.78 -13.82
C THR A 819 -10.17 27.58 -13.34
N PHE A 820 -10.79 26.41 -13.15
CA PHE A 820 -10.06 25.22 -12.70
C PHE A 820 -9.04 24.74 -13.73
N LYS A 821 -9.35 24.78 -15.03
CA LYS A 821 -8.41 24.41 -16.10
C LYS A 821 -7.23 25.36 -16.15
N ILE A 822 -7.44 26.67 -16.07
CA ILE A 822 -6.40 27.71 -16.07
C ILE A 822 -5.46 27.51 -14.87
N ILE A 823 -6.00 27.40 -13.65
CA ILE A 823 -5.20 27.18 -12.44
C ILE A 823 -4.33 25.92 -12.58
N LYS A 824 -4.90 24.84 -13.14
CA LYS A 824 -4.17 23.60 -13.38
C LYS A 824 -3.05 23.78 -14.40
N ILE A 825 -3.32 24.41 -15.55
CA ILE A 825 -2.33 24.65 -16.61
C ILE A 825 -1.19 25.52 -16.07
N MET A 826 -1.51 26.63 -15.43
CA MET A 826 -0.52 27.54 -14.85
C MET A 826 0.31 26.87 -13.77
N GLY A 827 -0.32 26.07 -12.92
CA GLY A 827 0.38 25.29 -11.92
C GLY A 827 1.37 24.29 -12.51
N GLN A 828 1.01 23.64 -13.61
CA GLN A 828 1.94 22.77 -14.34
C GLN A 828 3.13 23.54 -14.93
N ILE A 829 2.89 24.72 -15.46
CA ILE A 829 3.95 25.60 -15.98
C ILE A 829 4.91 25.97 -14.84
N VAL A 830 4.38 26.47 -13.70
CA VAL A 830 5.17 26.86 -12.53
C VAL A 830 6.04 25.68 -12.05
N LYS A 831 5.44 24.49 -11.88
CA LYS A 831 6.17 23.30 -11.40
C LYS A 831 7.26 22.83 -12.36
N ASN A 832 7.01 22.89 -13.65
CA ASN A 832 7.92 22.37 -14.67
C ASN A 832 9.02 23.33 -15.08
N GLN A 833 8.80 24.63 -14.93
CA GLN A 833 9.71 25.66 -15.46
C GLN A 833 10.25 26.63 -14.40
N LYS A 834 10.03 26.35 -13.12
CA LYS A 834 10.50 27.21 -12.02
C LYS A 834 11.98 27.56 -12.07
N GLU A 835 12.81 26.70 -12.66
CA GLU A 835 14.27 26.87 -12.75
C GLU A 835 14.73 27.49 -14.07
N THR A 836 13.89 27.48 -15.10
CA THR A 836 14.25 27.93 -16.46
C THR A 836 13.55 29.21 -16.89
N MET A 837 12.39 29.52 -16.27
CA MET A 837 11.60 30.71 -16.59
C MET A 837 12.18 31.95 -15.89
N LYS A 838 12.05 33.13 -16.57
CA LYS A 838 12.37 34.40 -15.93
C LYS A 838 11.50 34.64 -14.68
N LYS A 839 12.12 35.19 -13.62
CA LYS A 839 11.46 35.42 -12.34
C LYS A 839 10.20 36.27 -12.46
N ASP A 840 10.23 37.31 -13.33
CA ASP A 840 9.09 38.20 -13.53
C ASP A 840 7.90 37.50 -14.19
N ASP A 841 8.15 36.64 -15.19
CA ASP A 841 7.10 35.87 -15.85
C ASP A 841 6.49 34.84 -14.90
N LEU A 842 7.33 34.20 -14.07
CA LEU A 842 6.92 33.26 -13.05
C LEU A 842 6.03 33.94 -11.99
N ASN A 843 6.45 35.13 -11.52
CA ASN A 843 5.68 35.93 -10.58
C ASN A 843 4.31 36.31 -11.14
N GLN A 844 4.28 36.76 -12.42
CA GLN A 844 3.03 37.10 -13.08
C GLN A 844 2.07 35.91 -13.23
N LEU A 845 2.58 34.70 -13.55
CA LEU A 845 1.74 33.50 -13.65
C LEU A 845 1.10 33.15 -12.31
N ILE A 846 1.87 33.22 -11.23
CA ILE A 846 1.37 32.93 -9.89
C ILE A 846 0.33 33.98 -9.48
N GLU A 847 0.61 35.28 -9.71
CA GLU A 847 -0.30 36.38 -9.39
C GLU A 847 -1.63 36.26 -10.13
N VAL A 848 -1.58 35.94 -11.42
CA VAL A 848 -2.78 35.74 -12.25
C VAL A 848 -3.58 34.53 -11.75
N SER A 849 -2.91 33.46 -11.33
CA SER A 849 -3.56 32.29 -10.76
C SER A 849 -4.32 32.62 -9.45
N TYR A 850 -3.75 33.51 -8.61
CA TYR A 850 -4.42 34.00 -7.41
C TYR A 850 -5.69 34.80 -7.81
N ASN A 851 -5.56 35.73 -8.73
CA ASN A 851 -6.64 36.61 -9.14
C ASN A 851 -7.83 35.84 -9.75
N VAL A 852 -7.61 34.88 -10.63
CA VAL A 852 -8.70 34.08 -11.20
C VAL A 852 -9.43 33.24 -10.14
N CYS A 853 -8.68 32.69 -9.16
CA CYS A 853 -9.26 31.96 -8.05
C CYS A 853 -10.09 32.89 -7.15
N PHE A 854 -9.56 34.06 -6.81
CA PHE A 854 -10.24 35.00 -5.92
C PHE A 854 -11.51 35.58 -6.56
N ARG A 855 -11.52 35.82 -7.87
CA ARG A 855 -12.75 36.23 -8.61
C ARG A 855 -13.78 35.13 -8.61
N SER A 856 -13.39 33.87 -8.78
CA SER A 856 -14.33 32.76 -8.73
C SER A 856 -15.01 32.62 -7.36
N ILE A 857 -14.27 32.86 -6.26
CA ILE A 857 -14.86 32.87 -4.91
C ILE A 857 -15.80 34.07 -4.74
N ALA A 858 -15.45 35.26 -5.27
CA ALA A 858 -16.34 36.42 -5.27
C ALA A 858 -17.66 36.14 -6.01
N PHE A 859 -17.59 35.47 -7.16
CA PHE A 859 -18.78 35.00 -7.88
C PHE A 859 -19.63 34.07 -7.01
N PHE A 860 -19.04 33.06 -6.36
CA PHE A 860 -19.79 32.15 -5.48
C PHE A 860 -20.43 32.88 -4.30
N ASN A 861 -19.73 33.87 -3.72
CA ASN A 861 -20.29 34.68 -2.64
C ASN A 861 -21.54 35.45 -3.13
N LYS A 862 -21.41 36.10 -4.28
CA LYS A 862 -22.52 36.83 -4.88
C LYS A 862 -23.69 35.91 -5.27
N MET A 863 -23.42 34.74 -5.83
CA MET A 863 -24.44 33.75 -6.16
C MET A 863 -25.22 33.30 -4.94
N VAL A 864 -24.53 33.05 -3.80
CA VAL A 864 -25.19 32.70 -2.51
C VAL A 864 -26.09 33.85 -2.07
N ASP A 865 -25.64 35.11 -2.17
CA ASP A 865 -26.42 36.28 -1.80
C ASP A 865 -27.65 36.45 -2.69
N ASP A 866 -27.54 36.24 -3.99
CA ASP A 866 -28.63 36.39 -4.94
C ASP A 866 -29.71 35.29 -4.79
N CYS A 867 -29.29 34.06 -4.46
CA CYS A 867 -30.20 32.90 -4.34
C CYS A 867 -30.77 32.69 -2.91
N LYS A 868 -30.26 33.34 -1.88
CA LYS A 868 -30.60 33.05 -0.49
C LYS A 868 -32.06 33.22 -0.15
N GLU A 869 -32.76 34.24 -0.73
CA GLU A 869 -34.16 34.50 -0.46
C GLU A 869 -35.07 33.44 -1.13
N ASP A 870 -34.72 33.00 -2.33
CA ASP A 870 -35.44 31.94 -3.05
C ASP A 870 -35.31 30.61 -2.33
N ILE A 871 -34.12 30.30 -1.82
CA ILE A 871 -33.84 29.10 -1.05
C ILE A 871 -34.63 29.10 0.27
N VAL A 872 -34.66 30.24 0.96
CA VAL A 872 -35.42 30.40 2.20
C VAL A 872 -36.94 30.23 1.96
N SER A 873 -37.51 30.85 0.89
CA SER A 873 -38.93 30.68 0.55
C SER A 873 -39.27 29.24 0.23
N TYR A 874 -38.44 28.55 -0.58
CA TYR A 874 -38.62 27.15 -0.92
C TYR A 874 -38.68 26.23 0.32
N PHE A 875 -37.73 26.36 1.23
CA PHE A 875 -37.70 25.57 2.45
C PHE A 875 -38.78 25.93 3.46
N THR A 876 -39.22 27.20 3.49
CA THR A 876 -40.31 27.66 4.35
C THR A 876 -41.66 27.10 3.87
N GLU A 877 -41.90 27.05 2.57
CA GLU A 877 -43.07 26.42 1.97
C GLU A 877 -43.15 24.90 2.26
N GLN A 878 -42.02 24.20 2.14
CA GLN A 878 -41.97 22.77 2.41
C GLN A 878 -42.13 22.39 3.90
N ASN A 879 -41.67 23.24 4.84
CA ASN A 879 -41.78 22.97 6.28
C ASN A 879 -43.15 23.36 6.89
N ASN A 880 -43.96 24.17 6.23
CA ASN A 880 -45.29 24.48 6.71
C ASN A 880 -46.24 23.26 6.80
N GLU A 881 -45.86 22.12 6.22
CA GLU A 881 -46.63 20.86 6.30
C GLU A 881 -46.22 19.94 7.46
N LYS A 882 -45.07 20.12 8.13
CA LYS A 882 -44.55 19.12 9.08
C LYS A 882 -44.17 19.59 10.49
N GLU A 883 -43.77 20.83 10.71
CA GLU A 883 -43.40 21.32 12.06
C GLU A 883 -43.69 22.82 12.21
N LYS A 884 -44.31 23.23 13.34
CA LYS A 884 -44.56 24.63 13.72
C LYS A 884 -43.22 25.30 14.16
N MET A 885 -42.25 25.45 13.29
CA MET A 885 -41.08 26.29 13.56
C MET A 885 -41.33 27.72 13.10
N ASP A 886 -40.88 28.70 13.89
CA ASP A 886 -40.95 30.13 13.56
C ASP A 886 -40.14 30.37 12.29
N SER A 887 -40.69 31.04 11.28
CA SER A 887 -40.09 31.34 9.98
C SER A 887 -38.75 32.05 10.10
N LYS A 888 -38.55 32.86 11.15
CA LYS A 888 -37.29 33.53 11.42
C LYS A 888 -36.18 32.54 11.83
N ASN A 889 -36.51 31.52 12.60
CA ASN A 889 -35.56 30.46 12.98
C ASN A 889 -35.13 29.58 11.78
N ILE A 890 -36.04 29.36 10.84
CA ILE A 890 -35.75 28.64 9.60
C ILE A 890 -34.80 29.47 8.73
N GLN A 891 -35.08 30.75 8.56
CA GLN A 891 -34.23 31.67 7.80
C GLN A 891 -32.83 31.76 8.36
N ASP A 892 -32.66 31.93 9.67
CA ASP A 892 -31.36 32.01 10.33
C ASP A 892 -30.54 30.71 10.15
N ARG A 893 -31.20 29.53 10.22
CA ARG A 893 -30.55 28.24 10.00
C ARG A 893 -30.08 28.05 8.57
N ILE A 894 -30.89 28.43 7.59
CA ILE A 894 -30.54 28.36 6.17
C ILE A 894 -29.36 29.27 5.85
N TRP A 895 -29.38 30.51 6.34
CA TRP A 895 -28.30 31.45 6.16
C TRP A 895 -26.98 30.92 6.76
N LYS A 896 -27.02 30.41 7.97
CA LYS A 896 -25.84 29.76 8.60
C LYS A 896 -25.34 28.59 7.78
N PHE A 897 -26.24 27.77 7.24
CA PHE A 897 -25.87 26.65 6.39
C PHE A 897 -25.21 27.13 5.07
N LEU A 898 -25.78 28.13 4.40
CA LEU A 898 -25.22 28.68 3.16
C LEU A 898 -23.83 29.30 3.38
N HIS A 899 -23.67 30.11 4.44
CA HIS A 899 -22.37 30.68 4.79
C HIS A 899 -21.35 29.58 5.22
N MET A 900 -21.81 28.51 5.88
CA MET A 900 -20.96 27.35 6.16
C MET A 900 -20.49 26.65 4.89
N MET A 901 -21.37 26.45 3.91
CA MET A 901 -20.98 25.94 2.60
C MET A 901 -19.96 26.86 1.92
N LEU A 902 -20.17 28.17 1.98
CA LEU A 902 -19.24 29.16 1.42
C LEU A 902 -17.87 29.09 2.10
N TYR A 903 -17.81 28.95 3.43
CA TYR A 903 -16.57 28.75 4.17
C TYR A 903 -15.82 27.50 3.69
N HIS A 904 -16.51 26.37 3.57
CA HIS A 904 -15.90 25.14 3.06
C HIS A 904 -15.44 25.26 1.61
N GLN A 905 -16.17 26.00 0.78
CA GLN A 905 -15.78 26.26 -0.60
C GLN A 905 -14.52 27.13 -0.67
N CYS A 906 -14.38 28.13 0.19
CA CYS A 906 -13.16 28.92 0.32
C CYS A 906 -11.96 28.06 0.73
N LEU A 907 -12.12 27.19 1.73
CA LEU A 907 -11.07 26.25 2.14
C LEU A 907 -10.64 25.33 1.00
N ARG A 908 -11.60 24.80 0.22
CA ARG A 908 -11.34 23.96 -0.94
C ARG A 908 -10.62 24.73 -2.05
N ALA A 909 -11.08 25.91 -2.40
CA ALA A 909 -10.50 26.75 -3.45
C ALA A 909 -9.05 27.13 -3.09
N PHE A 910 -8.80 27.58 -1.86
CA PHE A 910 -7.44 27.89 -1.38
C PHE A 910 -6.53 26.66 -1.38
N GLY A 911 -7.06 25.52 -0.94
CA GLY A 911 -6.32 24.24 -1.01
C GLY A 911 -6.00 23.82 -2.42
N SER A 912 -6.96 23.89 -3.34
CA SER A 912 -6.80 23.51 -4.75
C SER A 912 -5.81 24.42 -5.47
N LEU A 913 -5.90 25.72 -5.25
CA LEU A 913 -4.92 26.69 -5.79
C LEU A 913 -3.52 26.39 -5.25
N SER A 914 -3.38 26.24 -3.92
CA SER A 914 -2.08 25.95 -3.28
C SER A 914 -1.46 24.66 -3.78
N LEU A 915 -2.26 23.60 -3.98
CA LEU A 915 -1.80 22.32 -4.55
C LEU A 915 -1.41 22.45 -6.02
N ALA A 916 -2.15 23.26 -6.80
CA ALA A 916 -1.88 23.43 -8.23
C ALA A 916 -0.56 24.16 -8.48
N ILE A 917 -0.38 25.35 -7.89
CA ILE A 917 0.77 26.22 -8.15
C ILE A 917 1.95 26.02 -7.19
N GLY A 918 1.72 25.39 -6.02
CA GLY A 918 2.75 25.18 -5.00
C GLY A 918 3.81 24.18 -5.43
N THR A 919 5.05 24.46 -5.07
CA THR A 919 6.20 23.55 -5.21
C THR A 919 7.26 23.90 -4.17
N SER A 920 8.10 22.95 -3.79
CA SER A 920 9.21 23.17 -2.87
C SER A 920 10.31 24.05 -3.50
N GLY A 921 11.01 24.81 -2.66
CA GLY A 921 12.13 25.64 -3.08
C GLY A 921 11.74 27.01 -3.65
N MET A 922 10.46 27.39 -3.57
CA MET A 922 9.95 28.69 -4.03
C MET A 922 9.25 29.51 -2.93
N GLU A 923 9.45 29.16 -1.69
CA GLU A 923 8.74 29.73 -0.53
C GLU A 923 8.85 31.27 -0.48
N SER A 924 10.05 31.83 -0.76
CA SER A 924 10.27 33.28 -0.80
C SER A 924 9.49 33.95 -1.92
N ILE A 925 9.32 33.31 -3.05
CA ILE A 925 8.57 33.85 -4.21
C ILE A 925 7.09 34.00 -3.84
N TYR A 926 6.51 32.99 -3.19
CA TYR A 926 5.11 33.05 -2.74
C TYR A 926 4.90 34.13 -1.68
N ASP A 927 5.87 34.36 -0.79
CA ASP A 927 5.82 35.47 0.18
C ASP A 927 5.95 36.84 -0.51
N ASP A 928 6.87 37.00 -1.47
CA ASP A 928 7.02 38.23 -2.25
C ASP A 928 5.71 38.60 -2.98
N ILE A 929 5.06 37.61 -3.62
CA ILE A 929 3.78 37.79 -4.31
C ILE A 929 2.65 38.11 -3.32
N ALA A 930 2.57 37.41 -2.21
CA ALA A 930 1.56 37.67 -1.18
C ALA A 930 1.72 39.07 -0.57
N ASN A 931 2.96 39.54 -0.38
CA ASN A 931 3.28 40.87 0.07
C ASN A 931 2.93 41.94 -0.98
N LYS A 932 3.20 41.67 -2.26
CA LYS A 932 2.85 42.55 -3.39
C LYS A 932 1.34 42.75 -3.51
N ILE A 933 0.56 41.67 -3.42
CA ILE A 933 -0.92 41.69 -3.43
C ILE A 933 -1.45 42.34 -2.16
N GLY A 934 -0.81 42.15 -1.03
CA GLY A 934 -1.09 42.83 0.24
C GLY A 934 -2.45 42.50 0.87
N THR A 935 -3.04 41.34 0.56
CA THR A 935 -4.34 40.96 1.11
C THR A 935 -4.23 39.73 2.03
N PRO A 936 -5.11 39.60 3.05
CA PRO A 936 -5.16 38.41 3.91
C PRO A 936 -5.34 37.11 3.11
N ALA A 937 -6.18 37.11 2.05
CA ALA A 937 -6.40 35.93 1.19
C ALA A 937 -5.08 35.45 0.54
N ALA A 938 -4.25 36.39 0.02
CA ALA A 938 -2.96 36.05 -0.58
C ALA A 938 -1.96 35.47 0.45
N LYS A 939 -1.94 36.01 1.66
CA LYS A 939 -1.11 35.52 2.77
C LYS A 939 -1.50 34.10 3.20
N ILE A 940 -2.80 33.79 3.26
CA ILE A 940 -3.29 32.45 3.54
C ILE A 940 -2.79 31.45 2.48
N ILE A 941 -2.78 31.82 1.20
CA ILE A 941 -2.27 30.95 0.13
C ILE A 941 -0.77 30.67 0.32
N SER A 942 0.05 31.71 0.53
CA SER A 942 1.49 31.52 0.78
C SER A 942 1.72 30.61 1.98
N PHE A 943 1.05 30.87 3.11
CA PHE A 943 1.13 30.01 4.30
C PHE A 943 0.70 28.56 4.02
N THR A 944 -0.39 28.38 3.28
CA THR A 944 -0.90 27.04 2.90
C THR A 944 0.11 26.28 2.04
N ILE A 945 0.73 26.95 1.04
CA ILE A 945 1.76 26.32 0.20
C ILE A 945 2.95 25.84 1.06
N LYS A 946 3.43 26.68 1.98
CA LYS A 946 4.51 26.33 2.89
C LYS A 946 4.18 25.11 3.76
N THR A 947 2.94 24.97 4.20
CA THR A 947 2.49 23.81 4.99
C THR A 947 2.31 22.54 4.16
N ILE A 948 2.08 22.65 2.87
CA ILE A 948 1.91 21.49 1.98
C ILE A 948 3.27 20.96 1.49
N TYR A 949 4.16 21.87 1.04
CA TYR A 949 5.42 21.51 0.37
C TYR A 949 6.66 21.66 1.24
N GLY A 950 6.53 22.14 2.46
CA GLY A 950 7.59 22.31 3.44
C GLY A 950 7.19 21.82 4.83
N LYS A 951 8.14 21.92 5.78
CA LYS A 951 7.82 21.74 7.19
C LYS A 951 7.32 23.07 7.76
N MET A 952 6.15 23.06 8.37
CA MET A 952 5.58 24.24 9.02
C MET A 952 6.54 24.76 10.10
N LYS A 953 6.99 25.99 9.97
CA LYS A 953 7.82 26.66 10.96
C LYS A 953 6.91 27.36 11.98
N LEU A 954 7.17 27.15 13.28
CA LEU A 954 6.40 27.80 14.36
C LEU A 954 6.50 29.34 14.31
N ALA A 955 7.63 29.88 13.82
CA ALA A 955 7.78 31.32 13.63
C ALA A 955 6.80 31.87 12.59
N ASP A 956 6.68 31.22 11.42
CA ASP A 956 5.73 31.65 10.37
C ASP A 956 4.28 31.60 10.89
N LEU A 957 3.94 30.59 11.72
CA LEU A 957 2.64 30.49 12.35
C LEU A 957 2.41 31.61 13.36
N GLN A 958 3.41 31.92 14.19
CA GLN A 958 3.33 33.00 15.19
C GLN A 958 3.15 34.34 14.49
N ASP A 959 3.91 34.62 13.44
CA ASP A 959 3.86 35.89 12.73
C ASP A 959 2.48 36.10 12.07
N ILE A 960 1.95 35.10 11.39
CA ILE A 960 0.64 35.23 10.72
C ILE A 960 -0.52 35.32 11.72
N VAL A 961 -0.44 34.63 12.88
CA VAL A 961 -1.45 34.73 13.95
C VAL A 961 -1.43 36.10 14.57
N LEU A 962 -0.25 36.67 14.79
CA LEU A 962 -0.11 38.04 15.36
C LEU A 962 -0.55 39.12 14.36
N GLU A 963 -0.22 38.97 13.06
CA GLU A 963 -0.61 39.90 12.00
C GLU A 963 -2.14 40.01 11.90
N TYR A 964 -2.84 38.86 12.02
CA TYR A 964 -4.30 38.78 11.84
C TYR A 964 -5.08 38.58 13.13
N LYS A 965 -4.51 38.92 14.33
CA LYS A 965 -5.19 38.76 15.64
C LYS A 965 -6.59 39.40 15.70
N ASP A 966 -6.81 40.49 14.94
CA ASP A 966 -8.06 41.22 14.89
C ASP A 966 -8.96 40.82 13.70
N ASN A 967 -8.63 39.77 12.97
CA ASN A 967 -9.41 39.19 11.86
C ASN A 967 -9.81 37.74 12.15
N PRO A 968 -10.95 37.52 12.81
CA PRO A 968 -11.33 36.19 13.30
C PRO A 968 -11.57 35.19 12.16
N VAL A 969 -12.04 35.61 10.98
CA VAL A 969 -12.25 34.74 9.82
C VAL A 969 -10.93 34.20 9.32
N VAL A 970 -9.91 35.04 9.15
CA VAL A 970 -8.57 34.64 8.73
C VAL A 970 -7.95 33.66 9.75
N LEU A 971 -8.11 33.94 11.04
CA LEU A 971 -7.61 33.06 12.10
C LEU A 971 -8.25 31.67 12.04
N GLU A 972 -9.57 31.56 11.79
CA GLU A 972 -10.22 30.26 11.70
C GLU A 972 -9.80 29.48 10.44
N ILE A 973 -9.56 30.16 9.31
CA ILE A 973 -8.99 29.53 8.12
C ILE A 973 -7.57 29.01 8.39
N ILE A 974 -6.72 29.81 9.05
CA ILE A 974 -5.36 29.38 9.44
C ILE A 974 -5.43 28.19 10.38
N LYS A 975 -6.27 28.21 11.41
CA LYS A 975 -6.44 27.09 12.36
C LYS A 975 -6.86 25.82 11.61
N ALA A 976 -7.82 25.90 10.68
CA ALA A 976 -8.23 24.76 9.89
C ALA A 976 -7.05 24.16 9.08
N ARG A 977 -6.18 25.02 8.53
CA ARG A 977 -4.97 24.57 7.82
C ARG A 977 -3.93 23.93 8.74
N VAL A 978 -3.74 24.50 9.91
CA VAL A 978 -2.81 23.98 10.93
C VAL A 978 -3.28 22.63 11.47
N ILE A 979 -4.57 22.47 11.77
CA ILE A 979 -5.16 21.19 12.19
C ILE A 979 -4.98 20.14 11.09
N TYR A 980 -5.29 20.51 9.83
CA TYR A 980 -5.04 19.64 8.70
C TYR A 980 -3.57 19.22 8.58
N TYR A 981 -2.63 20.16 8.77
CA TYR A 981 -1.20 19.87 8.76
C TYR A 981 -0.82 18.87 9.85
N VAL A 982 -1.25 19.10 11.10
CA VAL A 982 -0.92 18.22 12.25
C VAL A 982 -1.46 16.81 12.06
N TYR A 983 -2.65 16.67 11.47
CA TYR A 983 -3.27 15.36 11.22
C TYR A 983 -2.66 14.61 10.04
N ASN A 984 -2.02 15.30 9.12
CA ASN A 984 -1.44 14.72 7.91
C ASN A 984 0.09 14.69 7.90
N ASN A 985 0.76 14.95 9.02
CA ASN A 985 2.22 14.91 9.13
C ASN A 985 2.63 14.43 10.53
N TYR A 986 3.80 13.81 10.61
CA TYR A 986 4.39 13.47 11.91
C TYR A 986 4.86 14.74 12.62
N VAL A 987 4.18 15.13 13.68
CA VAL A 987 4.48 16.31 14.49
C VAL A 987 4.66 15.86 15.94
N ASP A 988 5.80 16.15 16.54
CA ASP A 988 6.08 15.79 17.94
C ASP A 988 5.15 16.49 18.92
N LEU A 989 4.99 15.91 20.11
CA LEU A 989 4.08 16.39 21.14
C LEU A 989 4.39 17.83 21.58
N GLY A 990 5.67 18.18 21.72
CA GLY A 990 6.10 19.53 22.11
C GLY A 990 5.70 20.59 21.09
N THR A 991 5.84 20.26 19.81
CA THR A 991 5.40 21.12 18.71
C THR A 991 3.87 21.21 18.66
N ARG A 992 3.12 20.11 18.85
CA ARG A 992 1.63 20.14 18.95
C ARG A 992 1.17 21.05 20.11
N GLN A 993 1.83 20.99 21.25
CA GLN A 993 1.52 21.86 22.40
C GLN A 993 1.72 23.35 22.07
N LYS A 994 2.85 23.72 21.42
CA LYS A 994 3.10 25.10 20.99
C LYS A 994 2.07 25.57 19.96
N ILE A 995 1.70 24.73 19.01
CA ILE A 995 0.63 25.01 18.05
C ILE A 995 -0.70 25.25 18.77
N GLY A 996 -1.04 24.41 19.74
CA GLY A 996 -2.24 24.57 20.55
C GLY A 996 -2.28 25.93 21.27
N GLN A 997 -1.16 26.35 21.85
CA GLN A 997 -1.03 27.65 22.51
C GLN A 997 -1.18 28.80 21.51
N LEU A 998 -0.44 28.79 20.39
CA LEU A 998 -0.47 29.86 19.39
C LEU A 998 -1.87 30.03 18.77
N CYS A 999 -2.55 28.93 18.51
CA CYS A 999 -3.87 28.93 17.85
C CYS A 999 -5.04 28.94 18.86
N ASN A 1000 -4.78 29.00 20.16
CA ASN A 1000 -5.81 28.85 21.20
C ASN A 1000 -6.68 27.59 21.02
N LEU A 1001 -6.03 26.44 20.78
CA LEU A 1001 -6.65 25.13 20.65
C LEU A 1001 -6.33 24.28 21.88
N ARG A 1002 -7.35 23.60 22.42
CA ARG A 1002 -7.17 22.66 23.51
C ARG A 1002 -6.73 21.30 22.97
N LEU A 1003 -5.60 20.76 23.45
CA LEU A 1003 -5.22 19.39 23.15
C LEU A 1003 -6.11 18.42 23.92
N VAL A 1004 -6.59 17.40 23.24
CA VAL A 1004 -7.42 16.33 23.81
C VAL A 1004 -7.06 14.98 23.20
N ASP A 1005 -7.18 13.94 24.01
CA ASP A 1005 -7.11 12.55 23.59
C ASP A 1005 -8.53 11.97 23.50
N ASP A 1006 -8.74 10.94 22.67
CA ASP A 1006 -10.07 10.33 22.45
C ASP A 1006 -10.69 9.80 23.77
N SER A 1007 -9.84 9.31 24.70
CA SER A 1007 -10.24 8.92 26.05
C SER A 1007 -10.92 10.05 26.84
N GLY A 1008 -10.57 11.32 26.58
CA GLY A 1008 -11.16 12.50 27.20
C GLY A 1008 -12.52 12.90 26.64
N ILE A 1009 -12.79 12.61 25.37
CA ILE A 1009 -14.05 12.94 24.70
C ILE A 1009 -15.16 11.95 25.11
N ASN A 1010 -14.83 10.67 25.19
CA ASN A 1010 -15.78 9.62 25.57
C ASN A 1010 -16.21 9.70 27.06
N ARG A 1011 -15.35 10.12 27.97
CA ARG A 1011 -15.72 10.35 29.38
C ARG A 1011 -16.75 11.48 29.55
N LYS A 1012 -16.66 12.58 28.79
CA LYS A 1012 -17.64 13.68 28.89
C LYS A 1012 -18.99 13.33 28.27
N LYS A 1013 -19.04 12.49 27.20
CA LYS A 1013 -20.31 12.00 26.64
C LYS A 1013 -21.04 11.04 27.58
N LEU A 1014 -20.31 10.28 28.40
CA LEU A 1014 -20.87 9.39 29.43
C LEU A 1014 -21.36 10.17 30.69
N ILE A 1015 -20.73 11.27 31.05
CA ILE A 1015 -21.14 12.11 32.20
C ILE A 1015 -22.37 12.97 31.86
N ASN A 1016 -22.54 13.39 30.59
CA ASN A 1016 -23.70 14.17 30.15
C ASN A 1016 -24.93 13.31 29.76
N ARG A 1017 -24.87 11.96 29.92
CA ARG A 1017 -25.96 11.02 29.72
C ARG A 1017 -26.49 10.41 31.05
N LYS A 1018 -26.06 10.94 32.19
CA LYS A 1018 -26.68 10.70 33.49
C LYS A 1018 -27.46 12.00 33.87
#